data_2636c48eb6c3c63f324bfc40e941d7a2
#
_entry.id   2636c48eb6c3c63f324bfc40e941d7a2
#
_cell.length_a   1.000
_cell.length_b   1.000
_cell.length_c   1.000
_cell.angle_alpha   90.00
_cell.angle_beta   90.00
_cell.angle_gamma   90.00
#
_symmetry.space_group_name_H-M   'P 1'
#
loop_
_entity.id
_entity.type
_entity.pdbx_description
1 polymer ?
#
loop_
_entity_poly.entity_id
_entity_poly.type
_entity_poly.pdbx_seq_one_letter_code
_entity_poly.pdbx_strand_id
1 'polypeptide(L)'
;MGPSPWTALPVPSSDPGAQVVGRTAAAHSRRRRWRALWIACSRGPLAQRPGALGSAWRHLVARQARAELWQGDRLVLARSLKPGQRLRIGRDPACELPVADPSLSRVHAILEQKRLGDRDFCLEDFNSANGLFHRDRRIRAIRLRHGDVVQLGSPLKGEAPRLLYRHPRSALEQVVHLAGLAALLGSGLLVGGLLAAASVGGGSRIRAIAGPVKIFAASGEQVDAREGSATALPSLQDYPLHLRQALVASEESRFGWNSGLDLFGTLRSVLLGSGGGSGLTQQVARLYYPSVGTEVSLARKLRELWVALQLEVGYSKNRILKMYLDRAHLGLGTDGFEQASQLYFRQSARDLDVGQAAFLVGLLPSPNGYSPCNRDDPTAGRERRNLVLKLMHEQGFLSDQGLIDAERRPLNIDPSACRASTFTSYPFFSDYVLGELEGTRFGLNLSEQESGGNYSVVSTIDPRLQALAQQQLQRFLEGPAARAGLTQGALISLNFESGDILAYVGGGDYSRSSFDRVQALRQPGSAFKLFTFLAALARGVSPDDRISCAPLSYVAGCRHGAGSADGTTSVADGFAASENVVALRLAQRAGLRQVVDQARRLGISTPLDLDFNTILGGRETLLYELARAYAVVANGGQSVPMHGVSRIYDLGICQSIYSLATCPERGVTVPVGETSRQLIPPEHAQQMDALLAAVVQRGTGKAAALVADARGKTGTTNNGVDVLFVGYSPSLKILTAIWMGNDDNKPAEAASGALVAELWGRYMAAAADVSRLGGSAAAPAATGQAG
;
A
#
# COMPACT_ATOMS: atom_id res chain seq x y z
N MET A 1 -37.73 -45.74 20.02
CA MET A 1 -38.71 -44.79 20.61
C MET A 1 -38.35 -43.43 20.06
N GLY A 2 -38.97 -42.96 19.24
CA GLY A 2 -39.91 -42.10 18.63
C GLY A 2 -39.28 -40.71 18.31
N PRO A 3 -39.50 -40.22 17.11
CA PRO A 3 -38.94 -38.92 16.65
C PRO A 3 -39.93 -37.79 16.94
N SER A 4 -39.48 -36.60 17.08
CA SER A 4 -40.29 -35.39 17.08
C SER A 4 -39.99 -34.47 15.93
N PRO A 5 -41.01 -33.75 15.42
CA PRO A 5 -41.07 -33.28 14.07
C PRO A 5 -40.82 -31.79 13.94
N TRP A 6 -40.21 -31.33 12.83
CA TRP A 6 -40.41 -29.98 12.34
C TRP A 6 -40.91 -30.01 10.90
N THR A 7 -42.14 -29.57 10.76
CA THR A 7 -42.96 -29.40 9.62
C THR A 7 -42.36 -28.45 8.58
N ALA A 8 -42.39 -28.90 7.35
CA ALA A 8 -42.20 -28.13 6.15
C ALA A 8 -43.29 -27.04 5.99
N LEU A 9 -42.88 -25.84 5.60
CA LEU A 9 -43.76 -24.83 5.04
C LEU A 9 -43.68 -24.87 3.52
N PRO A 10 -44.79 -24.66 2.81
CA PRO A 10 -44.91 -24.90 1.37
C PRO A 10 -44.32 -23.75 0.54
N VAL A 11 -43.67 -24.13 -0.54
CA VAL A 11 -43.24 -23.25 -1.63
C VAL A 11 -44.47 -22.82 -2.43
N PRO A 12 -44.70 -21.53 -2.68
CA PRO A 12 -45.68 -21.12 -3.66
C PRO A 12 -45.06 -21.17 -5.05
N SER A 13 -45.71 -21.89 -5.95
CA SER A 13 -45.56 -21.83 -7.39
C SER A 13 -45.79 -20.41 -7.89
N SER A 14 -44.85 -19.80 -8.57
CA SER A 14 -45.02 -18.55 -9.31
C SER A 14 -44.76 -18.78 -10.80
N ASP A 15 -45.83 -18.59 -11.54
CA ASP A 15 -45.93 -18.46 -12.98
C ASP A 15 -44.96 -17.40 -13.54
N PRO A 16 -44.24 -17.64 -14.64
CA PRO A 16 -43.34 -16.65 -15.23
C PRO A 16 -44.09 -15.86 -16.34
N GLY A 17 -44.59 -14.70 -15.96
CA GLY A 17 -45.19 -13.83 -16.97
C GLY A 17 -45.65 -12.49 -16.41
N ALA A 18 -44.85 -11.51 -16.54
CA ALA A 18 -45.06 -10.05 -16.43
C ALA A 18 -44.23 -9.37 -15.34
N GLN A 19 -43.17 -8.75 -15.78
CA GLN A 19 -42.58 -7.48 -15.27
C GLN A 19 -41.05 -7.39 -15.49
N VAL A 20 -40.60 -7.40 -16.74
CA VAL A 20 -39.27 -6.95 -17.12
C VAL A 20 -39.38 -6.02 -18.36
N VAL A 21 -40.12 -4.94 -18.25
CA VAL A 21 -40.18 -3.91 -19.33
C VAL A 21 -39.88 -2.48 -18.82
N GLY A 22 -39.67 -2.27 -17.54
CA GLY A 22 -39.57 -0.90 -16.98
C GLY A 22 -38.17 -0.29 -16.79
N ARG A 23 -37.06 -1.04 -16.90
CA ARG A 23 -35.70 -0.50 -16.59
C ARG A 23 -34.73 -0.44 -17.75
N THR A 24 -34.99 -0.99 -18.90
CA THR A 24 -34.09 -0.93 -20.07
C THR A 24 -34.33 0.26 -20.99
N ALA A 25 -35.50 0.91 -20.93
CA ALA A 25 -35.83 2.05 -21.78
C ALA A 25 -35.09 3.35 -21.41
N ALA A 26 -34.76 3.55 -20.13
CA ALA A 26 -34.05 4.76 -19.69
C ALA A 26 -32.53 4.78 -20.02
N ALA A 27 -31.92 3.60 -20.10
CA ALA A 27 -30.49 3.48 -20.46
C ALA A 27 -30.28 3.58 -21.98
N HIS A 28 -31.23 3.10 -22.77
CA HIS A 28 -31.16 3.22 -24.24
C HIS A 28 -31.47 4.64 -24.75
N SER A 29 -32.33 5.41 -24.08
CA SER A 29 -32.60 6.79 -24.47
C SER A 29 -31.41 7.72 -24.27
N ARG A 30 -30.58 7.51 -23.24
CA ARG A 30 -29.35 8.28 -23.03
C ARG A 30 -28.26 7.95 -24.06
N ARG A 31 -28.08 6.67 -24.44
CA ARG A 31 -27.12 6.27 -25.50
C ARG A 31 -27.51 6.77 -26.89
N ARG A 32 -28.80 6.84 -27.21
CA ARG A 32 -29.27 7.39 -28.49
C ARG A 32 -29.08 8.91 -28.57
N ARG A 33 -29.24 9.64 -27.47
CA ARG A 33 -28.96 11.10 -27.47
C ARG A 33 -27.46 11.42 -27.65
N TRP A 34 -26.55 10.64 -27.11
CA TRP A 34 -25.12 10.84 -27.30
C TRP A 34 -24.63 10.40 -28.69
N ARG A 35 -25.21 9.33 -29.26
CA ARG A 35 -24.91 8.95 -30.65
C ARG A 35 -25.49 9.94 -31.67
N ALA A 36 -26.65 10.52 -31.42
CA ALA A 36 -27.24 11.56 -32.30
C ALA A 36 -26.40 12.84 -32.27
N LEU A 37 -25.81 13.22 -31.14
CA LEU A 37 -24.89 14.36 -31.03
C LEU A 37 -23.55 14.12 -31.74
N TRP A 38 -23.04 12.87 -31.68
CA TRP A 38 -21.76 12.53 -32.35
C TRP A 38 -21.92 12.38 -33.87
N ILE A 39 -23.06 11.86 -34.35
CA ILE A 39 -23.36 11.71 -35.78
C ILE A 39 -23.69 13.07 -36.43
N ALA A 40 -24.22 14.03 -35.66
CA ALA A 40 -24.46 15.38 -36.15
C ALA A 40 -23.17 16.20 -36.40
N CYS A 41 -22.07 15.83 -35.73
CA CYS A 41 -20.78 16.49 -35.93
C CYS A 41 -19.91 15.87 -37.04
N SER A 42 -20.24 14.70 -37.58
CA SER A 42 -19.36 13.95 -38.49
C SER A 42 -19.85 13.74 -39.92
N ARG A 43 -21.06 14.23 -40.32
CA ARG A 43 -21.54 14.10 -41.70
C ARG A 43 -22.43 15.27 -42.10
N GLY A 44 -21.93 16.11 -42.96
CA GLY A 44 -22.71 17.03 -43.76
C GLY A 44 -21.98 18.29 -44.21
N PRO A 45 -22.12 18.72 -45.47
CA PRO A 45 -21.40 19.88 -46.02
C PRO A 45 -21.91 21.15 -45.37
N LEU A 46 -21.03 21.95 -44.84
CA LEU A 46 -21.23 23.31 -44.38
C LEU A 46 -21.48 24.23 -45.57
N ALA A 47 -22.71 24.28 -46.04
CA ALA A 47 -23.15 25.45 -46.83
C ALA A 47 -24.66 25.59 -46.66
N GLN A 48 -25.09 26.79 -46.27
CA GLN A 48 -26.43 27.32 -46.25
C GLN A 48 -27.36 26.90 -45.08
N ARG A 49 -27.22 27.64 -43.95
CA ARG A 49 -28.31 28.30 -43.23
C ARG A 49 -27.75 29.09 -42.02
N PRO A 50 -27.67 30.45 -42.09
CA PRO A 50 -27.09 31.25 -40.97
C PRO A 50 -28.05 31.53 -39.80
N GLY A 51 -29.25 30.94 -39.76
CA GLY A 51 -30.28 31.37 -38.77
C GLY A 51 -30.40 30.53 -37.51
N ALA A 52 -30.14 29.23 -37.56
CA ALA A 52 -30.46 28.32 -36.44
C ALA A 52 -29.33 28.13 -35.43
N LEU A 53 -28.08 28.21 -35.87
CA LEU A 53 -26.90 28.11 -34.98
C LEU A 53 -26.71 29.39 -34.16
N GLY A 54 -27.09 30.56 -34.69
CA GLY A 54 -26.98 31.83 -33.98
C GLY A 54 -27.97 31.99 -32.83
N SER A 55 -29.12 31.29 -32.81
CA SER A 55 -30.06 31.32 -31.70
C SER A 55 -29.70 30.35 -30.60
N ALA A 56 -29.23 29.13 -30.91
CA ALA A 56 -28.77 28.16 -29.93
C ALA A 56 -27.48 28.62 -29.20
N TRP A 57 -26.59 29.32 -29.92
CA TRP A 57 -25.40 29.93 -29.30
C TRP A 57 -25.77 31.11 -28.38
N ARG A 58 -26.80 31.90 -28.76
CA ARG A 58 -27.27 33.00 -27.92
C ARG A 58 -27.92 32.53 -26.62
N HIS A 59 -28.62 31.42 -26.60
CA HIS A 59 -29.18 30.83 -25.37
C HIS A 59 -28.13 30.13 -24.49
N LEU A 60 -27.02 29.69 -25.03
CA LEU A 60 -25.90 29.11 -24.27
C LEU A 60 -25.00 30.17 -23.62
N VAL A 61 -25.03 31.44 -24.13
CA VAL A 61 -24.05 32.48 -23.78
C VAL A 61 -24.63 33.55 -22.84
N ALA A 62 -25.96 33.68 -22.66
CA ALA A 62 -26.58 34.77 -21.95
C ALA A 62 -27.27 34.36 -20.65
N ARG A 63 -26.51 34.10 -19.61
CA ARG A 63 -27.04 34.30 -18.25
C ARG A 63 -26.97 35.80 -17.94
N GLN A 64 -28.13 36.41 -17.62
CA GLN A 64 -28.22 37.83 -17.34
C GLN A 64 -27.43 38.17 -16.06
N ALA A 65 -26.72 39.33 -16.09
CA ALA A 65 -26.12 39.91 -14.91
C ALA A 65 -27.20 40.18 -13.84
N ARG A 66 -26.84 40.17 -12.58
CA ARG A 66 -27.75 40.32 -11.46
C ARG A 66 -27.17 41.30 -10.45
N ALA A 67 -28.03 42.25 -10.00
CA ALA A 67 -27.75 43.11 -8.88
C ALA A 67 -28.51 42.60 -7.64
N GLU A 68 -27.79 42.40 -6.53
CA GLU A 68 -28.34 41.99 -5.24
C GLU A 68 -28.09 43.10 -4.23
N LEU A 69 -29.14 43.57 -3.59
CA LEU A 69 -29.08 44.58 -2.52
C LEU A 69 -29.21 43.86 -1.18
N TRP A 70 -28.27 44.10 -0.32
CA TRP A 70 -28.16 43.51 1.01
C TRP A 70 -28.17 44.58 2.09
N GLN A 71 -28.84 44.31 3.22
CA GLN A 71 -28.79 45.10 4.44
C GLN A 71 -28.38 44.19 5.59
N GLY A 72 -27.21 44.42 6.13
CA GLY A 72 -26.55 43.40 6.96
C GLY A 72 -26.39 42.10 6.21
N ASP A 73 -26.81 40.99 6.80
CA ASP A 73 -26.79 39.67 6.18
C ASP A 73 -28.09 39.26 5.49
N ARG A 74 -29.05 40.21 5.40
CA ARG A 74 -30.36 39.97 4.77
C ARG A 74 -30.37 40.49 3.34
N LEU A 75 -30.71 39.61 2.38
CA LEU A 75 -30.99 40.00 1.00
C LEU A 75 -32.32 40.73 0.94
N VAL A 76 -32.29 42.03 0.61
CA VAL A 76 -33.47 42.88 0.48
C VAL A 76 -34.12 42.77 -0.89
N LEU A 77 -33.29 42.79 -1.95
CA LEU A 77 -33.79 42.75 -3.32
C LEU A 77 -32.76 42.15 -4.22
N ALA A 78 -33.20 41.32 -5.18
CA ALA A 78 -32.34 40.79 -6.23
C ALA A 78 -33.03 40.97 -7.58
N ARG A 79 -32.34 41.57 -8.55
CA ARG A 79 -32.90 41.88 -9.89
C ARG A 79 -31.93 41.49 -10.99
N SER A 80 -32.44 40.77 -11.99
CA SER A 80 -31.70 40.50 -13.23
C SER A 80 -31.61 41.77 -14.06
N LEU A 81 -30.42 42.05 -14.56
CA LEU A 81 -30.11 43.24 -15.33
C LEU A 81 -30.18 42.94 -16.84
N LYS A 82 -30.96 43.71 -17.58
CA LYS A 82 -31.04 43.57 -19.04
C LYS A 82 -30.13 44.58 -19.71
N PRO A 83 -29.54 44.30 -20.87
CA PRO A 83 -28.76 45.25 -21.63
C PRO A 83 -29.56 46.54 -21.94
N GLY A 84 -28.90 47.68 -21.79
CA GLY A 84 -29.51 49.00 -22.03
C GLY A 84 -30.42 49.54 -20.93
N GLN A 85 -30.59 48.84 -19.83
CA GLN A 85 -31.37 49.32 -18.68
C GLN A 85 -30.59 50.37 -17.90
N ARG A 86 -31.31 51.42 -17.48
CA ARG A 86 -30.88 52.41 -16.49
C ARG A 86 -31.78 52.26 -15.26
N LEU A 87 -31.21 51.99 -14.11
CA LEU A 87 -31.91 51.65 -12.87
C LEU A 87 -31.49 52.64 -11.77
N ARG A 88 -32.45 53.26 -11.12
CA ARG A 88 -32.22 54.16 -9.96
C ARG A 88 -32.24 53.30 -8.68
N ILE A 89 -31.29 53.54 -7.82
CA ILE A 89 -31.17 52.92 -6.50
C ILE A 89 -31.37 54.05 -5.47
N GLY A 90 -32.25 53.85 -4.50
CA GLY A 90 -32.47 54.86 -3.46
C GLY A 90 -33.63 54.50 -2.56
N ARG A 91 -33.92 55.38 -1.59
CA ARG A 91 -35.02 55.18 -0.61
C ARG A 91 -36.41 55.51 -1.15
N ASP A 92 -36.49 56.16 -2.30
CA ASP A 92 -37.78 56.48 -2.91
C ASP A 92 -38.41 55.22 -3.49
N PRO A 93 -39.63 54.85 -3.12
CA PRO A 93 -40.34 53.69 -3.67
C PRO A 93 -40.52 53.73 -5.20
N ALA A 94 -40.38 54.88 -5.82
CA ALA A 94 -40.40 55.05 -7.27
C ALA A 94 -39.07 54.69 -7.95
N CYS A 95 -38.03 54.32 -7.21
CA CYS A 95 -36.81 53.78 -7.79
C CYS A 95 -37.03 52.36 -8.30
N GLU A 96 -36.35 51.97 -9.38
CA GLU A 96 -36.39 50.58 -9.89
C GLU A 96 -35.76 49.57 -8.93
N LEU A 97 -34.88 50.05 -8.01
CA LEU A 97 -34.23 49.30 -6.95
C LEU A 97 -34.42 50.08 -5.61
N PRO A 98 -35.63 50.05 -5.02
CA PRO A 98 -35.90 50.77 -3.79
C PRO A 98 -35.29 50.05 -2.58
N VAL A 99 -34.69 50.81 -1.68
CA VAL A 99 -34.14 50.30 -0.40
C VAL A 99 -34.63 51.21 0.70
N ALA A 100 -35.47 50.72 1.59
CA ALA A 100 -36.09 51.51 2.68
C ALA A 100 -35.07 51.73 3.81
N ASP A 101 -34.05 52.56 3.55
CA ASP A 101 -33.00 52.90 4.51
C ASP A 101 -32.86 54.42 4.61
N PRO A 102 -32.97 55.01 5.80
CA PRO A 102 -32.92 56.47 6.01
C PRO A 102 -31.55 57.05 5.65
N SER A 103 -30.48 56.24 5.59
CA SER A 103 -29.16 56.70 5.21
C SER A 103 -29.02 56.96 3.71
N LEU A 104 -29.95 56.47 2.90
CA LEU A 104 -29.94 56.65 1.45
C LEU A 104 -30.70 57.97 1.05
N SER A 105 -30.18 58.61 0.01
CA SER A 105 -30.91 59.71 -0.68
C SER A 105 -32.14 59.17 -1.41
N ARG A 106 -33.11 60.02 -1.77
CA ARG A 106 -34.29 59.59 -2.57
C ARG A 106 -33.87 58.81 -3.80
N VAL A 107 -32.99 59.37 -4.61
CA VAL A 107 -32.18 58.67 -5.63
C VAL A 107 -30.76 58.79 -5.18
N HIS A 108 -30.12 57.65 -4.89
CA HIS A 108 -28.76 57.58 -4.32
C HIS A 108 -27.71 57.25 -5.37
N ALA A 109 -28.01 56.29 -6.24
CA ALA A 109 -27.12 55.90 -7.31
C ALA A 109 -27.89 55.49 -8.57
N ILE A 110 -27.19 55.49 -9.70
CA ILE A 110 -27.68 54.98 -10.97
C ILE A 110 -26.81 53.83 -11.44
N LEU A 111 -27.47 52.73 -11.77
CA LEU A 111 -26.86 51.55 -12.37
C LEU A 111 -27.25 51.51 -13.85
N GLU A 112 -26.29 51.66 -14.74
CA GLU A 112 -26.55 51.71 -16.16
C GLU A 112 -25.42 51.06 -16.97
N GLN A 113 -25.73 50.66 -18.20
CA GLN A 113 -24.78 50.20 -19.20
C GLN A 113 -24.47 51.36 -20.15
N LYS A 114 -23.23 51.88 -20.12
CA LYS A 114 -22.90 53.15 -20.84
C LYS A 114 -22.77 52.99 -22.38
N ARG A 115 -22.59 51.76 -22.95
CA ARG A 115 -22.53 51.55 -24.39
C ARG A 115 -23.30 50.30 -24.81
N LEU A 116 -24.02 50.34 -25.91
CA LEU A 116 -24.65 49.17 -26.51
C LEU A 116 -23.54 48.19 -26.94
N GLY A 117 -23.47 47.04 -26.34
CA GLY A 117 -22.40 46.05 -26.58
C GLY A 117 -21.39 45.88 -25.45
N ASP A 118 -21.31 46.82 -24.50
CA ASP A 118 -20.52 46.68 -23.29
C ASP A 118 -21.20 45.63 -22.37
N ARG A 119 -20.47 44.63 -21.90
CA ARG A 119 -21.03 43.62 -21.02
C ARG A 119 -21.13 44.06 -19.58
N ASP A 120 -20.51 45.18 -19.22
CA ASP A 120 -20.35 45.62 -17.86
C ASP A 120 -21.29 46.76 -17.52
N PHE A 121 -21.86 46.74 -16.33
CA PHE A 121 -22.65 47.80 -15.76
C PHE A 121 -21.75 48.78 -15.00
N CYS A 122 -22.12 50.05 -15.07
CA CYS A 122 -21.49 51.14 -14.31
C CYS A 122 -22.46 51.61 -13.22
N LEU A 123 -21.97 51.67 -12.00
CA LEU A 123 -22.70 52.28 -10.86
C LEU A 123 -22.12 53.68 -10.65
N GLU A 124 -22.99 54.67 -10.68
CA GLU A 124 -22.62 56.09 -10.54
C GLU A 124 -23.40 56.74 -9.36
N ASP A 125 -22.68 57.48 -8.55
CA ASP A 125 -23.27 58.28 -7.46
C ASP A 125 -24.12 59.43 -8.03
N PHE A 126 -25.41 59.45 -7.68
CA PHE A 126 -26.32 60.48 -8.11
C PHE A 126 -26.38 61.65 -7.09
N ASN A 127 -25.22 62.24 -6.85
CA ASN A 127 -25.04 63.37 -5.90
C ASN A 127 -25.65 63.05 -4.53
N SER A 128 -25.37 61.83 -4.04
CA SER A 128 -25.93 61.35 -2.78
C SER A 128 -25.30 62.01 -1.55
N ALA A 129 -26.07 62.16 -0.48
CA ALA A 129 -25.58 62.81 0.76
C ALA A 129 -24.44 61.98 1.43
N ASN A 130 -24.49 60.63 1.37
CA ASN A 130 -23.57 59.76 2.07
C ASN A 130 -22.58 59.03 1.12
N GLY A 131 -22.71 59.19 -0.19
CA GLY A 131 -21.76 58.66 -1.18
C GLY A 131 -21.78 57.15 -1.40
N LEU A 132 -21.00 56.68 -2.40
CA LEU A 132 -20.72 55.27 -2.67
C LEU A 132 -19.33 54.92 -2.17
N PHE A 133 -19.18 53.73 -1.60
CA PHE A 133 -17.90 53.22 -1.12
C PHE A 133 -17.57 51.82 -1.70
N HIS A 134 -16.36 51.68 -2.20
CA HIS A 134 -15.83 50.41 -2.64
C HIS A 134 -14.48 50.20 -1.96
N ARG A 135 -14.33 49.10 -1.25
CA ARG A 135 -13.12 48.78 -0.45
C ARG A 135 -12.74 49.97 0.47
N ASP A 136 -13.72 50.49 1.20
CA ASP A 136 -13.62 51.60 2.16
C ASP A 136 -13.17 52.94 1.55
N ARG A 137 -13.09 53.06 0.25
CA ARG A 137 -12.82 54.33 -0.46
C ARG A 137 -14.08 54.88 -1.07
N ARG A 138 -14.30 56.15 -0.88
CA ARG A 138 -15.40 56.88 -1.52
C ARG A 138 -15.18 56.97 -3.02
N ILE A 139 -16.15 56.60 -3.80
CA ILE A 139 -16.12 56.58 -5.26
C ILE A 139 -17.25 57.43 -5.85
N ARG A 140 -17.04 58.04 -7.03
CA ARG A 140 -18.09 58.72 -7.79
C ARG A 140 -18.75 57.76 -8.78
N ALA A 141 -18.01 56.90 -9.36
CA ALA A 141 -18.49 55.86 -10.27
C ALA A 141 -17.55 54.63 -10.27
N ILE A 142 -18.10 53.47 -10.56
CA ILE A 142 -17.36 52.23 -10.68
C ILE A 142 -17.93 51.37 -11.82
N ARG A 143 -17.07 50.81 -12.63
CA ARG A 143 -17.42 49.74 -13.58
C ARG A 143 -17.43 48.45 -12.80
N LEU A 144 -18.62 47.85 -12.66
CA LEU A 144 -18.82 46.66 -11.81
C LEU A 144 -18.25 45.40 -12.46
N ARG A 145 -17.52 44.64 -11.69
CA ARG A 145 -17.00 43.30 -12.03
C ARG A 145 -17.72 42.25 -11.21
N HIS A 146 -17.71 41.00 -11.67
CA HIS A 146 -18.30 39.91 -10.90
C HIS A 146 -17.73 39.83 -9.48
N GLY A 147 -18.61 39.87 -8.49
CA GLY A 147 -18.26 39.84 -7.08
C GLY A 147 -17.98 41.20 -6.45
N ASP A 148 -18.06 42.31 -7.20
CA ASP A 148 -17.88 43.63 -6.61
C ASP A 148 -19.02 43.92 -5.62
N VAL A 149 -18.63 44.37 -4.43
CA VAL A 149 -19.52 44.85 -3.36
C VAL A 149 -19.32 46.33 -3.23
N VAL A 150 -20.37 47.09 -3.49
CA VAL A 150 -20.39 48.56 -3.30
C VAL A 150 -21.33 48.90 -2.18
N GLN A 151 -20.83 49.59 -1.18
CA GLN A 151 -21.63 50.07 -0.05
C GLN A 151 -22.31 51.39 -0.41
N LEU A 152 -23.62 51.45 -0.18
CA LEU A 152 -24.44 52.62 -0.48
C LEU A 152 -24.55 53.47 0.78
N GLY A 153 -23.57 54.36 0.99
CA GLY A 153 -23.48 55.19 2.19
C GLY A 153 -22.20 55.01 2.98
N SER A 154 -21.90 55.91 3.90
CA SER A 154 -20.65 55.89 4.67
C SER A 154 -20.53 54.66 5.60
N PRO A 155 -19.43 53.93 5.58
CA PRO A 155 -19.19 52.81 6.49
C PRO A 155 -19.09 53.23 7.97
N LEU A 156 -18.90 54.54 8.24
CA LEU A 156 -18.77 55.08 9.59
C LEU A 156 -20.14 55.32 10.29
N LYS A 157 -21.26 55.17 9.58
CA LYS A 157 -22.60 55.42 10.10
C LYS A 157 -23.46 54.19 10.35
N GLY A 158 -22.86 53.04 10.56
CA GLY A 158 -23.55 51.75 10.79
C GLY A 158 -23.63 50.87 9.56
N GLU A 159 -24.51 49.85 9.57
CA GLU A 159 -24.69 48.86 8.49
C GLU A 159 -25.39 49.46 7.27
N ALA A 160 -24.64 50.25 6.46
CA ALA A 160 -25.18 50.76 5.22
C ALA A 160 -25.49 49.66 4.20
N PRO A 161 -26.59 49.79 3.42
CA PRO A 161 -26.92 48.78 2.40
C PRO A 161 -25.80 48.55 1.39
N ARG A 162 -25.61 47.31 0.94
CA ARG A 162 -24.56 46.89 0.02
C ARG A 162 -25.16 46.39 -1.28
N LEU A 163 -24.59 46.80 -2.41
CA LEU A 163 -24.86 46.26 -3.73
C LEU A 163 -23.81 45.21 -4.06
N LEU A 164 -24.21 43.96 -4.24
CA LEU A 164 -23.37 42.88 -4.78
C LEU A 164 -23.74 42.67 -6.26
N TYR A 165 -22.75 42.77 -7.13
CA TYR A 165 -22.90 42.52 -8.56
C TYR A 165 -22.46 41.14 -8.93
N ARG A 166 -23.37 40.36 -9.53
CA ARG A 166 -23.06 39.00 -10.04
C ARG A 166 -23.19 38.95 -11.55
N HIS A 167 -22.08 38.66 -12.20
CA HIS A 167 -22.06 38.38 -13.63
C HIS A 167 -21.71 36.89 -13.79
N PRO A 168 -22.63 36.04 -14.26
CA PRO A 168 -22.30 34.62 -14.51
C PRO A 168 -21.29 34.54 -15.65
N ARG A 169 -20.20 33.79 -15.41
CA ARG A 169 -19.21 33.47 -16.44
C ARG A 169 -19.90 32.80 -17.63
N SER A 170 -19.55 33.19 -18.86
CA SER A 170 -20.02 32.50 -20.07
C SER A 170 -19.57 31.03 -20.05
N ALA A 171 -20.29 30.15 -20.72
CA ALA A 171 -19.91 28.76 -20.85
C ALA A 171 -18.48 28.59 -21.43
N LEU A 172 -18.10 29.46 -22.35
CA LEU A 172 -16.74 29.49 -22.91
C LEU A 172 -15.69 29.85 -21.85
N GLU A 173 -15.96 30.86 -21.01
CA GLU A 173 -15.05 31.24 -19.90
C GLU A 173 -14.92 30.14 -18.86
N GLN A 174 -16.00 29.37 -18.61
CA GLN A 174 -15.97 28.20 -17.73
C GLN A 174 -15.11 27.09 -18.33
N VAL A 175 -15.25 26.81 -19.63
CA VAL A 175 -14.43 25.82 -20.34
C VAL A 175 -12.96 26.23 -20.36
N VAL A 176 -12.65 27.49 -20.65
CA VAL A 176 -11.26 28.00 -20.64
C VAL A 176 -10.66 27.93 -19.23
N HIS A 177 -11.46 28.20 -18.19
CA HIS A 177 -10.98 28.11 -16.80
C HIS A 177 -10.74 26.68 -16.38
N LEU A 178 -11.64 25.76 -16.73
CA LEU A 178 -11.47 24.32 -16.48
C LEU A 178 -10.29 23.75 -17.26
N ALA A 179 -10.10 24.15 -18.53
CA ALA A 179 -8.94 23.76 -19.33
C ALA A 179 -7.63 24.32 -18.75
N GLY A 180 -7.64 25.54 -18.22
CA GLY A 180 -6.49 26.14 -17.53
C GLY A 180 -6.15 25.41 -16.22
N LEU A 181 -7.16 25.04 -15.43
CA LEU A 181 -6.97 24.22 -14.24
C LEU A 181 -6.46 22.82 -14.56
N ALA A 182 -6.98 22.19 -15.61
CA ALA A 182 -6.51 20.90 -16.07
C ALA A 182 -5.06 20.96 -16.58
N ALA A 183 -4.69 22.03 -17.29
CA ALA A 183 -3.31 22.28 -17.73
C ALA A 183 -2.35 22.53 -16.56
N LEU A 184 -2.79 23.27 -15.52
CA LEU A 184 -2.01 23.47 -14.29
C LEU A 184 -1.85 22.18 -13.48
N LEU A 185 -2.89 21.37 -13.35
CA LEU A 185 -2.82 20.06 -12.71
C LEU A 185 -1.94 19.10 -13.52
N GLY A 186 -2.08 19.09 -14.84
CA GLY A 186 -1.24 18.30 -15.74
C GLY A 186 0.24 18.70 -15.66
N SER A 187 0.55 20.00 -15.62
CA SER A 187 1.93 20.48 -15.45
C SER A 187 2.48 20.19 -14.06
N GLY A 188 1.66 20.27 -13.01
CA GLY A 188 2.02 19.88 -11.65
C GLY A 188 2.33 18.38 -11.52
N LEU A 189 1.54 17.54 -12.18
CA LEU A 189 1.77 16.09 -12.26
C LEU A 189 3.04 15.78 -13.09
N LEU A 190 3.29 16.51 -14.17
CA LEU A 190 4.51 16.36 -14.97
C LEU A 190 5.76 16.76 -14.16
N VAL A 191 5.73 17.90 -13.48
CA VAL A 191 6.83 18.36 -12.62
C VAL A 191 7.01 17.45 -11.42
N GLY A 192 5.93 17.00 -10.79
CA GLY A 192 5.97 16.00 -9.72
C GLY A 192 6.55 14.68 -10.19
N GLY A 193 6.17 14.23 -11.38
CA GLY A 193 6.74 13.05 -12.05
C GLY A 193 8.22 13.22 -12.36
N LEU A 194 8.67 14.38 -12.86
CA LEU A 194 10.07 14.70 -13.12
C LEU A 194 10.91 14.78 -11.82
N LEU A 195 10.35 15.34 -10.75
CA LEU A 195 11.01 15.38 -9.43
C LEU A 195 11.08 13.99 -8.80
N ALA A 196 10.02 13.17 -8.92
CA ALA A 196 10.06 11.77 -8.51
C ALA A 196 11.06 10.96 -9.34
N ALA A 197 11.22 11.28 -10.63
CA ALA A 197 12.23 10.70 -11.51
C ALA A 197 13.66 11.08 -11.10
N ALA A 198 13.89 12.34 -10.76
CA ALA A 198 15.18 12.81 -10.28
C ALA A 198 15.56 12.15 -8.92
N SER A 199 14.57 11.80 -8.09
CA SER A 199 14.79 11.06 -6.82
C SER A 199 15.08 9.56 -7.02
N VAL A 200 14.75 8.98 -8.18
CA VAL A 200 15.04 7.58 -8.55
C VAL A 200 16.39 7.47 -9.26
N GLY A 201 17.34 8.32 -9.00
CA GLY A 201 18.73 8.28 -9.45
C GLY A 201 18.91 7.90 -10.93
N GLY A 202 19.46 8.77 -11.74
CA GLY A 202 19.66 8.57 -13.17
C GLY A 202 20.28 7.20 -13.48
N GLY A 203 19.65 6.47 -14.41
CA GLY A 203 20.21 5.27 -15.01
C GLY A 203 20.14 4.01 -14.15
N SER A 204 18.99 3.69 -13.53
CA SER A 204 18.76 2.34 -13.02
C SER A 204 18.76 1.35 -14.19
N ARG A 205 19.94 0.77 -14.46
CA ARG A 205 20.08 -0.33 -15.41
C ARG A 205 19.18 -1.48 -14.94
N ILE A 206 18.55 -2.16 -15.90
CA ILE A 206 17.77 -3.38 -15.62
C ILE A 206 18.69 -4.35 -14.90
N ARG A 207 18.36 -4.67 -13.65
CA ARG A 207 19.09 -5.65 -12.87
C ARG A 207 18.53 -7.02 -13.17
N ALA A 208 19.22 -7.78 -13.96
CA ALA A 208 18.97 -9.19 -14.11
C ALA A 208 19.99 -9.96 -13.25
N ILE A 209 19.55 -10.77 -12.31
CA ILE A 209 20.39 -11.81 -11.73
C ILE A 209 20.53 -12.86 -12.84
N ALA A 210 21.63 -12.81 -13.55
CA ALA A 210 21.91 -13.77 -14.61
C ALA A 210 22.75 -14.90 -14.02
N GLY A 211 22.13 -15.99 -13.61
CA GLY A 211 22.82 -17.18 -13.12
C GLY A 211 22.21 -17.80 -11.86
N PRO A 212 22.55 -19.02 -11.50
CA PRO A 212 22.05 -19.68 -10.30
C PRO A 212 22.56 -18.99 -9.03
N VAL A 213 21.65 -18.78 -8.09
CA VAL A 213 21.98 -18.30 -6.73
C VAL A 213 21.82 -19.47 -5.78
N LYS A 214 22.91 -19.89 -5.13
CA LYS A 214 22.90 -20.90 -4.07
C LYS A 214 22.99 -20.21 -2.72
N ILE A 215 22.07 -20.54 -1.82
CA ILE A 215 22.04 -20.00 -0.47
C ILE A 215 22.46 -21.08 0.51
N PHE A 216 23.44 -20.78 1.34
CA PHE A 216 23.97 -21.64 2.39
C PHE A 216 23.69 -21.01 3.76
N ALA A 217 23.40 -21.85 4.75
CA ALA A 217 23.39 -21.44 6.13
C ALA A 217 24.80 -21.08 6.61
N ALA A 218 24.92 -20.41 7.75
CA ALA A 218 26.20 -20.17 8.39
C ALA A 218 27.00 -21.45 8.72
N SER A 219 26.30 -22.59 8.88
CA SER A 219 26.90 -23.93 9.07
C SER A 219 27.49 -24.52 7.81
N GLY A 220 27.28 -23.92 6.62
CA GLY A 220 27.68 -24.50 5.33
C GLY A 220 26.63 -25.43 4.72
N GLU A 221 25.52 -25.69 5.39
CA GLU A 221 24.39 -26.47 4.85
C GLU A 221 23.69 -25.66 3.74
N GLN A 222 23.41 -26.31 2.60
CA GLN A 222 22.68 -25.67 1.52
C GLN A 222 21.19 -25.53 1.87
N VAL A 223 20.73 -24.28 1.92
CA VAL A 223 19.35 -23.91 2.27
C VAL A 223 18.47 -23.83 1.05
N ASP A 224 19.01 -23.28 -0.03
CA ASP A 224 18.30 -23.07 -1.28
C ASP A 224 19.25 -23.09 -2.48
N ALA A 225 18.72 -23.47 -3.64
CA ALA A 225 19.39 -23.29 -4.92
C ALA A 225 18.35 -22.87 -5.96
N ARG A 226 18.38 -21.59 -6.33
CA ARG A 226 17.56 -21.10 -7.42
C ARG A 226 18.38 -21.01 -8.69
N GLU A 227 17.90 -21.70 -9.72
CA GLU A 227 18.42 -21.52 -11.05
C GLU A 227 18.01 -20.12 -11.52
N GLY A 228 18.98 -19.31 -11.91
CA GLY A 228 18.74 -17.96 -12.37
C GLY A 228 18.01 -17.93 -13.71
N SER A 229 17.84 -16.74 -14.28
CA SER A 229 17.24 -16.54 -15.62
C SER A 229 18.03 -17.21 -16.78
N ALA A 230 19.07 -17.97 -16.47
CA ALA A 230 19.80 -18.81 -17.42
C ALA A 230 18.91 -19.85 -18.11
N THR A 231 17.75 -20.19 -17.55
CA THR A 231 16.76 -21.07 -18.19
C THR A 231 15.80 -20.34 -19.14
N ALA A 232 15.86 -19.00 -19.24
CA ALA A 232 15.03 -18.27 -20.18
C ALA A 232 15.37 -18.59 -21.63
N LEU A 233 14.34 -18.74 -22.47
CA LEU A 233 14.57 -18.98 -23.90
C LEU A 233 15.27 -17.78 -24.56
N PRO A 234 16.18 -18.02 -25.54
CA PRO A 234 17.03 -16.97 -26.12
C PRO A 234 16.24 -15.84 -26.76
N SER A 235 15.10 -16.14 -27.39
CA SER A 235 14.32 -15.18 -28.16
C SER A 235 12.81 -15.27 -27.85
N LEU A 236 12.07 -14.19 -28.10
CA LEU A 236 10.61 -14.20 -27.96
C LEU A 236 9.95 -15.19 -28.92
N GLN A 237 10.55 -15.43 -30.08
CA GLN A 237 10.03 -16.35 -31.08
C GLN A 237 10.12 -17.80 -30.62
N ASP A 238 11.00 -18.10 -29.67
CA ASP A 238 11.12 -19.43 -29.06
C ASP A 238 9.93 -19.77 -28.17
N TYR A 239 9.24 -18.76 -27.63
CA TYR A 239 7.96 -18.93 -26.95
C TYR A 239 6.82 -19.07 -27.97
N PRO A 240 5.99 -20.13 -27.90
CA PRO A 240 4.96 -20.37 -28.93
C PRO A 240 3.97 -19.23 -29.04
N LEU A 241 3.41 -19.05 -30.26
CA LEU A 241 2.50 -17.94 -30.53
C LEU A 241 1.29 -17.94 -29.59
N HIS A 242 0.70 -19.11 -29.35
CA HIS A 242 -0.47 -19.25 -28.49
C HIS A 242 -0.16 -18.92 -27.01
N LEU A 243 1.06 -19.10 -26.51
CA LEU A 243 1.45 -18.65 -25.18
C LEU A 243 1.45 -17.12 -25.10
N ARG A 244 2.03 -16.46 -26.10
CA ARG A 244 2.05 -15.00 -26.19
C ARG A 244 0.64 -14.43 -26.33
N GLN A 245 -0.23 -15.10 -27.10
CA GLN A 245 -1.65 -14.74 -27.24
C GLN A 245 -2.43 -14.95 -25.95
N ALA A 246 -2.23 -16.05 -25.25
CA ALA A 246 -2.86 -16.31 -23.96
C ALA A 246 -2.50 -15.21 -22.92
N LEU A 247 -1.22 -14.84 -22.87
CA LEU A 247 -0.75 -13.79 -21.96
C LEU A 247 -1.39 -12.44 -22.27
N VAL A 248 -1.39 -12.03 -23.55
CA VAL A 248 -2.03 -10.78 -23.97
C VAL A 248 -3.54 -10.81 -23.74
N ALA A 249 -4.19 -11.95 -24.00
CA ALA A 249 -5.63 -12.12 -23.79
C ALA A 249 -6.02 -11.96 -22.32
N SER A 250 -5.23 -12.53 -21.42
CA SER A 250 -5.51 -12.52 -19.98
C SER A 250 -5.14 -11.21 -19.29
N GLU A 251 -3.93 -10.68 -19.55
CA GLU A 251 -3.36 -9.58 -18.79
C GLU A 251 -3.63 -8.21 -19.41
N GLU A 252 -3.53 -8.09 -20.72
CA GLU A 252 -3.69 -6.79 -21.38
C GLU A 252 -4.05 -6.91 -22.88
N SER A 253 -5.34 -7.05 -23.18
CA SER A 253 -5.84 -7.21 -24.56
C SER A 253 -5.45 -6.10 -25.54
N ARG A 254 -5.00 -4.95 -25.04
CA ARG A 254 -4.58 -3.80 -25.84
C ARG A 254 -3.06 -3.56 -25.82
N PHE A 255 -2.27 -4.51 -25.33
CA PHE A 255 -0.83 -4.39 -25.15
C PHE A 255 -0.10 -3.86 -26.41
N GLY A 256 -0.47 -4.34 -27.60
CA GLY A 256 0.15 -3.92 -28.85
C GLY A 256 -0.19 -2.49 -29.31
N TRP A 257 -1.20 -1.85 -28.72
CA TRP A 257 -1.76 -0.58 -29.19
C TRP A 257 -1.63 0.55 -28.18
N ASN A 258 -1.37 0.25 -26.91
CA ASN A 258 -1.23 1.27 -25.88
C ASN A 258 0.22 1.66 -25.66
N SER A 259 0.43 2.85 -25.08
CA SER A 259 1.74 3.40 -24.73
C SER A 259 2.26 2.90 -23.38
N GLY A 260 1.84 1.70 -22.95
CA GLY A 260 2.22 1.13 -21.63
C GLY A 260 1.48 1.74 -20.42
N LEU A 261 0.59 2.67 -20.67
CA LEU A 261 -0.18 3.35 -19.64
C LEU A 261 -1.67 3.07 -19.84
N ASP A 262 -2.25 2.12 -19.10
CA ASP A 262 -3.70 2.05 -18.94
C ASP A 262 -4.16 3.07 -17.89
N LEU A 263 -4.25 4.34 -18.33
CA LEU A 263 -4.71 5.44 -17.48
C LEU A 263 -6.14 5.23 -16.99
N PHE A 264 -6.99 4.58 -17.80
CA PHE A 264 -8.38 4.32 -17.42
C PHE A 264 -8.50 3.16 -16.42
N GLY A 265 -7.76 2.08 -16.60
CA GLY A 265 -7.72 0.96 -15.65
C GLY A 265 -7.08 1.37 -14.34
N THR A 266 -6.00 2.14 -14.40
CA THR A 266 -5.31 2.67 -13.21
C THR A 266 -6.23 3.63 -12.43
N LEU A 267 -6.88 4.58 -13.10
CA LEU A 267 -7.80 5.52 -12.46
C LEU A 267 -9.01 4.79 -11.86
N ARG A 268 -9.55 3.79 -12.55
CA ARG A 268 -10.64 2.96 -12.06
C ARG A 268 -10.24 2.16 -10.82
N SER A 269 -9.05 1.54 -10.80
CA SER A 269 -8.57 0.76 -9.66
C SER A 269 -8.30 1.62 -8.44
N VAL A 270 -7.78 2.85 -8.62
CA VAL A 270 -7.59 3.83 -7.54
C VAL A 270 -8.93 4.34 -6.98
N LEU A 271 -9.92 4.60 -7.86
CA LEU A 271 -11.23 5.14 -7.42
C LEU A 271 -12.14 4.07 -6.81
N LEU A 272 -12.02 2.81 -7.21
CA LEU A 272 -12.92 1.73 -6.79
C LEU A 272 -12.27 0.78 -5.77
N GLY A 273 -10.99 0.96 -5.42
CA GLY A 273 -10.27 0.10 -4.49
C GLY A 273 -10.14 -1.36 -4.97
N SER A 274 -10.41 -1.63 -6.28
CA SER A 274 -10.36 -2.97 -6.85
C SER A 274 -8.97 -3.25 -7.42
N GLY A 275 -8.25 -4.22 -6.86
CA GLY A 275 -6.98 -4.71 -7.42
C GLY A 275 -7.19 -5.27 -8.83
N GLY A 276 -6.24 -5.03 -9.76
CA GLY A 276 -6.25 -5.64 -11.10
C GLY A 276 -6.27 -4.67 -12.28
N GLY A 277 -5.65 -3.48 -12.18
CA GLY A 277 -5.58 -2.50 -13.28
C GLY A 277 -4.17 -2.17 -13.77
N SER A 278 -3.15 -2.99 -13.50
CA SER A 278 -1.76 -2.75 -13.96
C SER A 278 -1.51 -3.46 -15.29
N GLY A 279 -1.11 -2.74 -16.34
CA GLY A 279 -0.70 -3.34 -17.62
C GLY A 279 0.62 -4.14 -17.51
N LEU A 280 0.91 -4.94 -18.54
CA LEU A 280 2.11 -5.80 -18.62
C LEU A 280 3.41 -5.02 -18.41
N THR A 281 3.55 -3.83 -19.01
CA THR A 281 4.74 -2.99 -18.84
C THR A 281 4.91 -2.52 -17.40
N GLN A 282 3.82 -2.24 -16.69
CA GLN A 282 3.85 -1.88 -15.27
C GLN A 282 4.24 -3.07 -14.40
N GLN A 283 3.80 -4.28 -14.76
CA GLN A 283 4.22 -5.51 -14.09
C GLN A 283 5.70 -5.78 -14.32
N VAL A 284 6.22 -5.59 -15.56
CA VAL A 284 7.67 -5.66 -15.85
C VAL A 284 8.45 -4.65 -15.02
N ALA A 285 7.94 -3.42 -14.87
CA ALA A 285 8.59 -2.42 -14.03
C ALA A 285 8.79 -2.94 -12.59
N ARG A 286 7.79 -3.61 -12.01
CA ARG A 286 7.90 -4.21 -10.66
C ARG A 286 8.88 -5.39 -10.61
N LEU A 287 8.91 -6.21 -11.66
CA LEU A 287 9.77 -7.40 -11.72
C LEU A 287 11.25 -7.05 -11.85
N TYR A 288 11.59 -5.96 -12.52
CA TYR A 288 12.97 -5.62 -12.86
C TYR A 288 13.54 -4.44 -12.07
N TYR A 289 12.70 -3.64 -11.40
CA TYR A 289 13.15 -2.43 -10.69
C TYR A 289 12.75 -2.46 -9.23
N PRO A 290 13.63 -2.94 -8.34
CA PRO A 290 13.36 -2.93 -6.89
C PRO A 290 13.04 -1.54 -6.33
N SER A 291 13.54 -0.48 -6.98
CA SER A 291 13.24 0.90 -6.63
C SER A 291 11.76 1.28 -6.75
N VAL A 292 10.96 0.50 -7.49
CA VAL A 292 9.50 0.66 -7.55
C VAL A 292 8.89 0.38 -6.18
N GLY A 293 9.43 -0.60 -5.44
CA GLY A 293 8.95 -0.99 -4.11
C GLY A 293 7.76 -1.95 -4.18
N THR A 294 7.45 -2.54 -3.02
CA THR A 294 6.34 -3.49 -2.85
C THR A 294 5.18 -2.92 -2.05
N GLU A 295 5.37 -1.73 -1.44
CA GLU A 295 4.36 -1.09 -0.60
C GLU A 295 3.09 -0.71 -1.37
N VAL A 296 1.92 -0.81 -0.74
CA VAL A 296 0.65 -0.36 -1.31
C VAL A 296 0.51 1.14 -1.08
N SER A 297 1.07 1.95 -1.98
CA SER A 297 1.05 3.40 -1.88
C SER A 297 0.86 4.08 -3.24
N LEU A 298 0.31 5.30 -3.22
CA LEU A 298 0.22 6.13 -4.43
C LEU A 298 1.62 6.47 -4.97
N ALA A 299 2.59 6.70 -4.08
CA ALA A 299 3.97 6.99 -4.45
C ALA A 299 4.61 5.81 -5.22
N ARG A 300 4.41 4.56 -4.73
CA ARG A 300 4.83 3.36 -5.46
C ARG A 300 4.19 3.32 -6.85
N LYS A 301 2.87 3.58 -6.95
CA LYS A 301 2.17 3.54 -8.24
C LYS A 301 2.68 4.58 -9.21
N LEU A 302 3.09 5.77 -8.75
CA LEU A 302 3.73 6.79 -9.57
C LEU A 302 5.13 6.37 -10.04
N ARG A 303 5.94 5.74 -9.16
CA ARG A 303 7.23 5.17 -9.56
C ARG A 303 7.07 4.06 -10.61
N GLU A 304 6.09 3.16 -10.39
CA GLU A 304 5.75 2.09 -11.34
C GLU A 304 5.38 2.65 -12.72
N LEU A 305 4.49 3.66 -12.76
CA LEU A 305 4.11 4.34 -14.02
C LEU A 305 5.30 5.00 -14.71
N TRP A 306 6.16 5.64 -13.93
CA TRP A 306 7.36 6.30 -14.48
C TRP A 306 8.36 5.32 -15.08
N VAL A 307 8.64 4.23 -14.37
CA VAL A 307 9.52 3.16 -14.89
C VAL A 307 8.89 2.49 -16.12
N ALA A 308 7.57 2.25 -16.09
CA ALA A 308 6.85 1.69 -17.25
C ALA A 308 6.97 2.59 -18.48
N LEU A 309 6.90 3.92 -18.33
CA LEU A 309 7.09 4.86 -19.42
C LEU A 309 8.53 4.81 -19.98
N GLN A 310 9.53 4.70 -19.10
CA GLN A 310 10.93 4.55 -19.54
C GLN A 310 11.15 3.25 -20.32
N LEU A 311 10.52 2.16 -19.88
CA LEU A 311 10.55 0.88 -20.58
C LEU A 311 9.93 0.98 -21.97
N GLU A 312 8.79 1.66 -22.10
CA GLU A 312 8.13 1.85 -23.40
C GLU A 312 8.95 2.73 -24.38
N VAL A 313 9.68 3.69 -23.85
CA VAL A 313 10.58 4.54 -24.68
C VAL A 313 11.85 3.78 -25.07
N GLY A 314 12.40 2.96 -24.15
CA GLY A 314 13.68 2.29 -24.33
C GLY A 314 13.62 0.93 -25.00
N TYR A 315 12.46 0.25 -24.98
CA TYR A 315 12.32 -1.14 -25.43
C TYR A 315 11.11 -1.33 -26.34
N SER A 316 11.24 -2.22 -27.31
CA SER A 316 10.09 -2.63 -28.14
C SER A 316 9.10 -3.47 -27.31
N LYS A 317 7.81 -3.48 -27.71
CA LYS A 317 6.78 -4.34 -27.12
C LYS A 317 7.18 -5.82 -27.04
N ASN A 318 7.84 -6.31 -28.08
CA ASN A 318 8.35 -7.68 -28.10
C ASN A 318 9.42 -7.91 -27.04
N ARG A 319 10.28 -6.93 -26.78
CA ARG A 319 11.29 -7.02 -25.72
C ARG A 319 10.65 -7.00 -24.35
N ILE A 320 9.67 -6.13 -24.11
CA ILE A 320 8.93 -6.05 -22.86
C ILE A 320 8.17 -7.35 -22.60
N LEU A 321 7.50 -7.90 -23.63
CA LEU A 321 6.78 -9.17 -23.51
C LEU A 321 7.75 -10.33 -23.18
N LYS A 322 8.94 -10.35 -23.81
CA LYS A 322 9.97 -11.34 -23.48
C LYS A 322 10.45 -11.20 -22.05
N MET A 323 10.74 -9.98 -21.59
CA MET A 323 11.12 -9.73 -20.20
C MET A 323 10.08 -10.27 -19.21
N TYR A 324 8.79 -10.10 -19.51
CA TYR A 324 7.74 -10.65 -18.69
C TYR A 324 7.75 -12.19 -18.65
N LEU A 325 7.84 -12.83 -19.84
CA LEU A 325 7.87 -14.28 -19.95
C LEU A 325 9.10 -14.90 -19.25
N ASP A 326 10.20 -14.16 -19.21
CA ASP A 326 11.45 -14.62 -18.60
C ASP A 326 11.43 -14.57 -17.06
N ARG A 327 10.57 -13.73 -16.43
CA ARG A 327 10.64 -13.46 -14.99
C ARG A 327 9.32 -13.47 -14.22
N ALA A 328 8.19 -13.67 -14.88
CA ALA A 328 6.93 -13.72 -14.15
C ALA A 328 6.94 -14.89 -13.15
N HIS A 329 6.55 -14.64 -11.90
CA HIS A 329 6.47 -15.69 -10.88
C HIS A 329 5.25 -16.60 -11.14
N LEU A 330 5.48 -17.90 -11.20
CA LEU A 330 4.49 -18.91 -11.55
C LEU A 330 4.25 -19.96 -10.45
N GLY A 331 4.66 -19.63 -9.22
CA GLY A 331 4.49 -20.48 -8.05
C GLY A 331 5.61 -21.50 -7.85
N LEU A 332 5.62 -22.15 -6.70
CA LEU A 332 6.57 -23.17 -6.31
C LEU A 332 8.06 -22.75 -6.49
N GLY A 333 8.34 -21.46 -6.34
CA GLY A 333 9.69 -20.90 -6.51
C GLY A 333 10.16 -20.80 -7.95
N THR A 334 9.28 -20.89 -8.95
CA THR A 334 9.65 -20.73 -10.36
C THR A 334 9.44 -19.31 -10.85
N ASP A 335 10.44 -18.75 -11.50
CA ASP A 335 10.43 -17.46 -12.17
C ASP A 335 10.67 -17.65 -13.67
N GLY A 336 9.70 -17.23 -14.47
CA GLY A 336 9.72 -17.40 -15.93
C GLY A 336 9.01 -18.66 -16.42
N PHE A 337 8.49 -18.55 -17.64
CA PHE A 337 7.65 -19.57 -18.25
C PHE A 337 8.43 -20.82 -18.64
N GLU A 338 9.70 -20.71 -18.99
CA GLU A 338 10.54 -21.89 -19.30
C GLU A 338 10.72 -22.75 -18.05
N GLN A 339 11.12 -22.13 -16.92
CA GLN A 339 11.32 -22.87 -15.67
C GLN A 339 10.00 -23.50 -15.17
N ALA A 340 8.89 -22.76 -15.26
CA ALA A 340 7.58 -23.27 -14.89
C ALA A 340 7.14 -24.42 -15.80
N SER A 341 7.41 -24.34 -17.12
CA SER A 341 7.13 -25.43 -18.07
C SER A 341 7.91 -26.68 -17.73
N GLN A 342 9.20 -26.54 -17.44
CA GLN A 342 10.03 -27.66 -17.00
C GLN A 342 9.53 -28.28 -15.69
N LEU A 343 9.11 -27.46 -14.73
CA LEU A 343 8.60 -27.95 -13.45
C LEU A 343 7.27 -28.70 -13.62
N TYR A 344 6.28 -28.04 -14.23
CA TYR A 344 4.92 -28.57 -14.28
C TYR A 344 4.73 -29.66 -15.34
N PHE A 345 5.48 -29.61 -16.46
CA PHE A 345 5.22 -30.48 -17.61
C PHE A 345 6.45 -31.29 -18.08
N ARG A 346 7.63 -31.07 -17.48
CA ARG A 346 8.90 -31.71 -17.88
C ARG A 346 9.26 -31.47 -19.34
N GLN A 347 8.87 -30.37 -19.90
CA GLN A 347 9.16 -29.99 -21.30
C GLN A 347 9.53 -28.53 -21.40
N SER A 348 10.20 -28.13 -22.48
CA SER A 348 10.47 -26.71 -22.77
C SER A 348 9.18 -25.95 -23.02
N ALA A 349 9.18 -24.66 -22.65
CA ALA A 349 8.07 -23.77 -23.00
C ALA A 349 7.84 -23.65 -24.51
N ARG A 350 8.81 -24.02 -25.34
CA ARG A 350 8.66 -24.12 -26.82
C ARG A 350 7.59 -25.12 -27.24
N ASP A 351 7.46 -26.19 -26.46
CA ASP A 351 6.63 -27.35 -26.79
C ASP A 351 5.26 -27.33 -26.08
N LEU A 352 4.95 -26.25 -25.37
CA LEU A 352 3.67 -26.09 -24.69
C LEU A 352 2.51 -26.16 -25.70
N ASP A 353 1.48 -26.95 -25.39
CA ASP A 353 0.23 -26.85 -26.11
C ASP A 353 -0.63 -25.66 -25.62
N VAL A 354 -1.72 -25.38 -26.32
CA VAL A 354 -2.60 -24.24 -26.02
C VAL A 354 -3.18 -24.33 -24.60
N GLY A 355 -3.55 -25.54 -24.15
CA GLY A 355 -4.11 -25.77 -22.81
C GLY A 355 -3.07 -25.56 -21.71
N GLN A 356 -1.85 -26.04 -21.92
CA GLN A 356 -0.73 -25.88 -21.01
C GLN A 356 -0.29 -24.40 -20.93
N ALA A 357 -0.20 -23.72 -22.08
CA ALA A 357 0.08 -22.29 -22.15
C ALA A 357 -0.95 -21.47 -21.39
N ALA A 358 -2.25 -21.73 -21.62
CA ALA A 358 -3.35 -21.07 -20.91
C ALA A 358 -3.33 -21.39 -19.40
N PHE A 359 -2.88 -22.57 -19.01
CA PHE A 359 -2.74 -22.93 -17.60
C PHE A 359 -1.66 -22.11 -16.92
N LEU A 360 -0.45 -22.03 -17.49
CA LEU A 360 0.64 -21.22 -16.91
C LEU A 360 0.26 -19.74 -16.81
N VAL A 361 -0.40 -19.19 -17.83
CA VAL A 361 -0.93 -17.82 -17.78
C VAL A 361 -2.01 -17.68 -16.69
N GLY A 362 -2.81 -18.70 -16.52
CA GLY A 362 -3.85 -18.77 -15.48
C GLY A 362 -3.29 -18.69 -14.05
N LEU A 363 -2.04 -19.09 -13.81
CA LEU A 363 -1.39 -19.03 -12.50
C LEU A 363 -1.05 -17.59 -12.06
N LEU A 364 -0.80 -16.68 -13.01
CA LEU A 364 -0.24 -15.35 -12.74
C LEU A 364 -0.95 -14.54 -11.63
N PRO A 365 -2.29 -14.48 -11.53
CA PRO A 365 -2.95 -13.66 -10.51
C PRO A 365 -2.80 -14.20 -9.08
N SER A 366 -2.60 -15.52 -8.93
CA SER A 366 -2.37 -16.19 -7.64
C SER A 366 -1.60 -17.49 -7.86
N PRO A 367 -0.28 -17.41 -8.06
CA PRO A 367 0.52 -18.56 -8.51
C PRO A 367 0.40 -19.80 -7.64
N ASN A 368 0.37 -19.63 -6.32
CA ASN A 368 0.19 -20.73 -5.38
C ASN A 368 -1.30 -21.11 -5.18
N GLY A 369 -2.21 -20.14 -5.24
CA GLY A 369 -3.66 -20.39 -5.11
C GLY A 369 -4.24 -21.19 -6.26
N TYR A 370 -3.75 -20.98 -7.49
CA TYR A 370 -4.13 -21.73 -8.70
C TYR A 370 -3.17 -22.88 -9.03
N SER A 371 -2.15 -23.09 -8.19
CA SER A 371 -1.21 -24.21 -8.35
C SER A 371 -1.94 -25.55 -8.28
N PRO A 372 -1.56 -26.55 -9.10
CA PRO A 372 -2.09 -27.91 -9.01
C PRO A 372 -1.72 -28.59 -7.68
N CYS A 373 -0.77 -28.01 -6.96
CA CYS A 373 -0.32 -28.45 -5.64
C CYS A 373 -1.15 -27.87 -4.49
N ASN A 374 -2.08 -26.98 -4.78
CA ASN A 374 -3.00 -26.47 -3.78
C ASN A 374 -3.98 -27.58 -3.35
N ARG A 375 -3.86 -28.03 -2.08
CA ARG A 375 -4.68 -29.11 -1.54
C ARG A 375 -6.10 -28.67 -1.18
N ASP A 376 -6.33 -27.37 -0.99
CA ASP A 376 -7.62 -26.84 -0.59
C ASP A 376 -8.58 -26.73 -1.79
N ASP A 377 -8.04 -26.44 -2.97
CA ASP A 377 -8.80 -26.42 -4.22
C ASP A 377 -7.93 -26.87 -5.40
N PRO A 378 -7.84 -28.17 -5.64
CA PRO A 378 -7.06 -28.72 -6.75
C PRO A 378 -7.65 -28.45 -8.14
N THR A 379 -8.88 -27.90 -8.21
CA THR A 379 -9.56 -27.59 -9.47
C THR A 379 -9.39 -26.15 -9.92
N ALA A 380 -9.03 -25.25 -9.02
CA ALA A 380 -8.90 -23.81 -9.27
C ALA A 380 -7.98 -23.50 -10.48
N GLY A 381 -6.86 -24.18 -10.62
CA GLY A 381 -5.96 -24.02 -11.77
C GLY A 381 -6.60 -24.40 -13.10
N ARG A 382 -7.41 -25.44 -13.12
CA ARG A 382 -8.15 -25.85 -14.33
C ARG A 382 -9.24 -24.85 -14.70
N GLU A 383 -9.99 -24.39 -13.73
CA GLU A 383 -11.02 -23.37 -13.94
C GLU A 383 -10.40 -22.07 -14.48
N ARG A 384 -9.28 -21.70 -13.91
CA ARG A 384 -8.53 -20.52 -14.36
C ARG A 384 -7.97 -20.68 -15.78
N ARG A 385 -7.43 -21.88 -16.14
CA ARG A 385 -7.06 -22.20 -17.51
C ARG A 385 -8.25 -22.01 -18.47
N ASN A 386 -9.42 -22.55 -18.13
CA ASN A 386 -10.60 -22.46 -18.97
C ASN A 386 -11.04 -21.00 -19.17
N LEU A 387 -10.90 -20.16 -18.14
CA LEU A 387 -11.15 -18.73 -18.27
C LEU A 387 -10.18 -18.07 -19.27
N VAL A 388 -8.88 -18.40 -19.22
CA VAL A 388 -7.89 -17.86 -20.17
C VAL A 388 -8.22 -18.32 -21.60
N LEU A 389 -8.59 -19.59 -21.80
CA LEU A 389 -9.01 -20.12 -23.11
C LEU A 389 -10.23 -19.37 -23.67
N LYS A 390 -11.22 -19.05 -22.83
CA LYS A 390 -12.38 -18.24 -23.22
C LYS A 390 -11.98 -16.83 -23.62
N LEU A 391 -11.07 -16.19 -22.88
CA LEU A 391 -10.55 -14.87 -23.23
C LEU A 391 -9.80 -14.90 -24.57
N MET A 392 -9.04 -15.96 -24.85
CA MET A 392 -8.38 -16.14 -26.16
C MET A 392 -9.41 -16.29 -27.28
N HIS A 393 -10.48 -17.03 -27.05
CA HIS A 393 -11.56 -17.19 -28.01
C HIS A 393 -12.31 -15.88 -28.26
N GLU A 394 -12.67 -15.14 -27.21
CA GLU A 394 -13.35 -13.83 -27.31
C GLU A 394 -12.52 -12.80 -28.10
N GLN A 395 -11.21 -12.94 -28.12
CA GLN A 395 -10.29 -12.09 -28.89
C GLN A 395 -9.97 -12.64 -30.28
N GLY A 396 -10.55 -13.78 -30.66
CA GLY A 396 -10.36 -14.38 -31.97
C GLY A 396 -9.05 -15.13 -32.15
N PHE A 397 -8.33 -15.45 -31.07
CA PHE A 397 -7.12 -16.28 -31.10
C PHE A 397 -7.39 -17.77 -31.15
N LEU A 398 -8.61 -18.17 -30.78
CA LEU A 398 -9.08 -19.54 -30.89
C LEU A 398 -10.43 -19.60 -31.61
N SER A 399 -10.63 -20.63 -32.41
CA SER A 399 -11.95 -20.98 -32.96
C SER A 399 -12.81 -21.70 -31.91
N ASP A 400 -14.12 -21.82 -32.15
CA ASP A 400 -15.03 -22.58 -31.28
C ASP A 400 -14.53 -24.01 -31.05
N GLN A 401 -14.12 -24.70 -32.13
CA GLN A 401 -13.54 -26.03 -32.02
C GLN A 401 -12.26 -26.07 -31.27
N GLY A 402 -11.36 -25.09 -31.50
CA GLY A 402 -10.08 -24.98 -30.80
C GLY A 402 -10.26 -24.78 -29.28
N LEU A 403 -11.27 -24.00 -28.86
CA LEU A 403 -11.65 -23.84 -27.45
C LEU A 403 -12.08 -25.18 -26.84
N ILE A 404 -13.03 -25.88 -27.49
CA ILE A 404 -13.55 -27.16 -27.02
C ILE A 404 -12.43 -28.21 -26.89
N ASP A 405 -11.55 -28.27 -27.89
CA ASP A 405 -10.45 -29.23 -27.91
C ASP A 405 -9.43 -28.94 -26.81
N ALA A 406 -9.11 -27.66 -26.59
CA ALA A 406 -8.16 -27.25 -25.54
C ALA A 406 -8.72 -27.46 -24.12
N GLU A 407 -10.04 -27.25 -23.93
CA GLU A 407 -10.69 -27.50 -22.63
C GLU A 407 -10.76 -29.00 -22.29
N ARG A 408 -10.93 -29.86 -23.27
CA ARG A 408 -11.01 -31.32 -23.10
C ARG A 408 -9.65 -31.98 -22.91
N ARG A 409 -8.60 -31.41 -23.47
CA ARG A 409 -7.26 -31.99 -23.41
C ARG A 409 -6.75 -32.02 -21.96
N PRO A 410 -6.24 -33.17 -21.48
CA PRO A 410 -5.61 -33.25 -20.16
C PRO A 410 -4.32 -32.41 -20.12
N LEU A 411 -4.06 -31.75 -19.00
CA LEU A 411 -2.86 -30.92 -18.84
C LEU A 411 -1.56 -31.72 -18.71
N ASN A 412 -1.66 -32.99 -18.34
CA ASN A 412 -0.51 -33.88 -18.11
C ASN A 412 0.55 -33.27 -17.17
N ILE A 413 0.07 -32.67 -16.05
CA ILE A 413 0.96 -32.13 -15.03
C ILE A 413 1.77 -33.26 -14.41
N ASP A 414 3.08 -33.04 -14.30
CA ASP A 414 3.99 -34.00 -13.64
C ASP A 414 3.63 -34.12 -12.15
N PRO A 415 3.29 -35.32 -11.65
CA PRO A 415 3.00 -35.49 -10.22
C PRO A 415 4.18 -35.15 -9.31
N SER A 416 5.42 -35.16 -9.83
CA SER A 416 6.59 -34.77 -9.06
C SER A 416 6.73 -33.25 -8.90
N ALA A 417 6.03 -32.43 -9.69
CA ALA A 417 6.05 -30.97 -9.57
C ALA A 417 5.68 -30.53 -8.16
N CYS A 418 4.71 -31.19 -7.53
CA CYS A 418 4.30 -30.89 -6.15
C CYS A 418 5.29 -31.42 -5.09
N ARG A 419 6.23 -32.28 -5.48
CA ARG A 419 7.31 -32.75 -4.60
C ARG A 419 8.58 -31.90 -4.80
N ALA A 420 8.76 -31.29 -5.96
CA ALA A 420 9.91 -30.47 -6.29
C ALA A 420 9.97 -29.16 -5.44
N SER A 421 8.88 -28.78 -4.78
CA SER A 421 8.87 -27.70 -3.77
C SER A 421 9.75 -27.99 -2.54
N THR A 422 10.39 -29.17 -2.49
CA THR A 422 11.29 -29.57 -1.40
C THR A 422 12.74 -29.10 -1.57
N PHE A 423 13.08 -28.38 -2.66
CA PHE A 423 14.45 -27.88 -2.85
C PHE A 423 14.76 -26.62 -2.03
N THR A 424 13.74 -25.98 -1.47
CA THR A 424 13.91 -24.84 -0.57
C THR A 424 13.45 -25.24 0.82
N SER A 425 14.42 -25.49 1.69
CA SER A 425 14.12 -25.86 3.08
C SER A 425 13.39 -24.72 3.80
N TYR A 426 13.66 -23.45 3.41
CA TYR A 426 13.17 -22.25 4.09
C TYR A 426 12.74 -21.17 3.09
N PRO A 427 11.62 -21.34 2.37
CA PRO A 427 11.28 -20.52 1.20
C PRO A 427 11.04 -19.03 1.51
N PHE A 428 10.39 -18.69 2.61
CA PHE A 428 10.22 -17.30 3.02
C PHE A 428 11.55 -16.60 3.29
N PHE A 429 12.49 -17.31 3.92
CA PHE A 429 13.81 -16.76 4.16
C PHE A 429 14.61 -16.60 2.87
N SER A 430 14.51 -17.58 1.97
CA SER A 430 15.15 -17.48 0.66
C SER A 430 14.65 -16.29 -0.14
N ASP A 431 13.33 -16.05 -0.15
CA ASP A 431 12.74 -14.85 -0.79
C ASP A 431 13.25 -13.56 -0.15
N TYR A 432 13.35 -13.52 1.19
CA TYR A 432 13.92 -12.39 1.91
C TYR A 432 15.39 -12.14 1.50
N VAL A 433 16.23 -13.17 1.45
CA VAL A 433 17.63 -13.06 1.04
C VAL A 433 17.76 -12.55 -0.39
N LEU A 434 16.94 -13.08 -1.32
CA LEU A 434 16.93 -12.60 -2.70
C LEU A 434 16.53 -11.14 -2.80
N GLY A 435 15.50 -10.72 -2.04
CA GLY A 435 15.10 -9.32 -1.95
C GLY A 435 16.20 -8.41 -1.36
N GLU A 436 16.98 -8.91 -0.40
CA GLU A 436 18.13 -8.20 0.17
C GLU A 436 19.27 -8.05 -0.85
N LEU A 437 19.54 -9.10 -1.66
CA LEU A 437 20.52 -9.07 -2.76
C LEU A 437 20.13 -8.09 -3.87
N GLU A 438 18.84 -8.01 -4.19
CA GLU A 438 18.29 -7.08 -5.20
C GLU A 438 18.24 -5.63 -4.67
N GLY A 439 18.29 -5.42 -3.37
CA GLY A 439 18.20 -4.14 -2.71
C GLY A 439 19.45 -3.26 -2.90
N THR A 440 19.30 -1.97 -2.57
CA THR A 440 20.38 -0.98 -2.66
C THR A 440 21.54 -1.24 -1.69
N ARG A 441 21.35 -2.13 -0.71
CA ARG A 441 22.31 -2.39 0.37
C ARG A 441 23.65 -2.94 -0.12
N PHE A 442 23.61 -3.79 -1.17
CA PHE A 442 24.83 -4.45 -1.63
C PHE A 442 25.54 -3.70 -2.75
N GLY A 443 24.90 -2.73 -3.42
CA GLY A 443 25.53 -2.03 -4.53
C GLY A 443 26.05 -2.96 -5.65
N LEU A 444 25.71 -4.26 -5.55
CA LEU A 444 26.14 -5.24 -6.50
C LEU A 444 25.47 -4.93 -7.83
N ASN A 445 26.26 -4.56 -8.81
CA ASN A 445 25.87 -4.59 -10.21
C ASN A 445 25.71 -6.06 -10.64
N LEU A 446 24.65 -6.72 -10.14
CA LEU A 446 24.30 -8.09 -10.56
C LEU A 446 23.91 -8.15 -12.04
N SER A 447 23.94 -6.99 -12.72
CA SER A 447 23.53 -6.79 -14.11
C SER A 447 24.65 -6.74 -15.14
N GLU A 448 25.90 -6.89 -14.77
CA GLU A 448 26.98 -6.94 -15.77
C GLU A 448 26.95 -8.29 -16.50
N GLN A 449 26.52 -8.25 -17.73
CA GLN A 449 26.35 -9.34 -18.69
C GLN A 449 27.62 -10.13 -19.02
N GLU A 450 28.78 -9.73 -18.47
CA GLU A 450 30.07 -10.33 -18.80
C GLU A 450 30.52 -11.44 -17.84
N SER A 451 29.99 -11.49 -16.62
CA SER A 451 30.20 -12.63 -15.71
C SER A 451 28.88 -13.38 -15.57
N GLY A 452 28.74 -14.52 -16.11
CA GLY A 452 27.52 -15.34 -16.01
C GLY A 452 27.20 -15.71 -14.56
N GLY A 453 26.77 -14.70 -13.79
CA GLY A 453 26.60 -14.59 -12.36
C GLY A 453 26.16 -15.85 -11.65
N ASN A 454 27.11 -16.67 -11.26
CA ASN A 454 26.89 -17.83 -10.42
C ASN A 454 27.26 -17.41 -8.99
N TYR A 455 26.27 -17.10 -8.18
CA TYR A 455 26.48 -16.57 -6.84
C TYR A 455 26.28 -17.66 -5.78
N SER A 456 27.20 -17.67 -4.81
CA SER A 456 27.08 -18.46 -3.60
C SER A 456 26.94 -17.51 -2.41
N VAL A 457 25.80 -17.56 -1.75
CA VAL A 457 25.43 -16.66 -0.67
C VAL A 457 25.51 -17.42 0.65
N VAL A 458 26.33 -16.99 1.57
CA VAL A 458 26.30 -17.46 2.95
C VAL A 458 25.34 -16.58 3.73
N SER A 459 24.28 -17.15 4.23
CA SER A 459 23.27 -16.46 5.02
C SER A 459 23.57 -16.54 6.51
N THR A 460 22.77 -15.78 7.28
CA THR A 460 22.89 -15.73 8.74
C THR A 460 22.00 -16.77 9.45
N ILE A 461 21.15 -17.50 8.70
CA ILE A 461 20.17 -18.41 9.28
C ILE A 461 20.83 -19.54 10.06
N ASP A 462 20.28 -19.87 11.24
CA ASP A 462 20.58 -21.10 11.96
C ASP A 462 19.51 -22.15 11.62
N PRO A 463 19.83 -23.22 10.89
CA PRO A 463 18.86 -24.24 10.47
C PRO A 463 18.10 -24.87 11.64
N ARG A 464 18.74 -24.98 12.81
CA ARG A 464 18.13 -25.57 13.99
C ARG A 464 17.06 -24.64 14.58
N LEU A 465 17.36 -23.34 14.69
CA LEU A 465 16.41 -22.33 15.15
C LEU A 465 15.28 -22.13 14.14
N GLN A 466 15.59 -22.17 12.85
CA GLN A 466 14.60 -22.09 11.78
C GLN A 466 13.63 -23.26 11.80
N ALA A 467 14.13 -24.49 11.88
CA ALA A 467 13.30 -25.70 11.97
C ALA A 467 12.41 -25.68 13.23
N LEU A 468 13.00 -25.24 14.36
CA LEU A 468 12.27 -25.06 15.61
C LEU A 468 11.14 -24.02 15.47
N ALA A 469 11.42 -22.87 14.85
CA ALA A 469 10.45 -21.81 14.62
C ALA A 469 9.27 -22.32 13.77
N GLN A 470 9.54 -23.00 12.66
CA GLN A 470 8.51 -23.60 11.81
C GLN A 470 7.67 -24.61 12.58
N GLN A 471 8.31 -25.53 13.31
CA GLN A 471 7.63 -26.57 14.07
C GLN A 471 6.74 -26.00 15.18
N GLN A 472 7.25 -25.02 15.95
CA GLN A 472 6.48 -24.42 17.04
C GLN A 472 5.29 -23.60 16.52
N LEU A 473 5.50 -22.81 15.46
CA LEU A 473 4.43 -22.06 14.81
C LEU A 473 3.34 -22.99 14.26
N GLN A 474 3.73 -24.03 13.52
CA GLN A 474 2.80 -24.99 12.93
C GLN A 474 1.95 -25.69 14.01
N ARG A 475 2.57 -26.25 15.04
CA ARG A 475 1.86 -26.88 16.14
C ARG A 475 0.90 -25.93 16.85
N PHE A 476 1.29 -24.66 16.94
CA PHE A 476 0.47 -23.67 17.59
C PHE A 476 -0.73 -23.29 16.71
N LEU A 477 -0.55 -23.16 15.39
CA LEU A 477 -1.60 -22.95 14.42
C LEU A 477 -2.62 -24.10 14.40
N GLU A 478 -2.17 -25.34 14.50
CA GLU A 478 -3.03 -26.53 14.53
C GLU A 478 -3.75 -26.74 15.87
N GLY A 479 -3.30 -26.06 16.93
CA GLY A 479 -3.82 -26.24 18.29
C GLY A 479 -4.41 -24.98 18.91
N PRO A 480 -3.66 -24.25 19.76
CA PRO A 480 -4.18 -23.10 20.50
C PRO A 480 -4.72 -21.98 19.62
N ALA A 481 -4.02 -21.66 18.53
CA ALA A 481 -4.41 -20.59 17.62
C ALA A 481 -5.71 -20.91 16.86
N ALA A 482 -5.85 -22.14 16.35
CA ALA A 482 -7.09 -22.58 15.70
C ALA A 482 -8.31 -22.46 16.63
N ARG A 483 -8.16 -22.86 17.91
CA ARG A 483 -9.23 -22.70 18.90
C ARG A 483 -9.59 -21.23 19.16
N ALA A 484 -8.65 -20.34 18.99
CA ALA A 484 -8.88 -18.90 19.11
C ALA A 484 -9.40 -18.24 17.82
N GLY A 485 -9.55 -18.99 16.73
CA GLY A 485 -10.02 -18.48 15.44
C GLY A 485 -8.92 -17.83 14.59
N LEU A 486 -7.64 -18.13 14.86
CA LEU A 486 -6.48 -17.64 14.11
C LEU A 486 -6.03 -18.69 13.10
N THR A 487 -5.76 -18.29 11.86
CA THR A 487 -5.41 -19.19 10.75
C THR A 487 -3.99 -19.00 10.24
N GLN A 488 -3.35 -17.90 10.57
CA GLN A 488 -2.02 -17.53 10.10
C GLN A 488 -1.13 -17.02 11.21
N GLY A 489 0.19 -17.12 10.99
CA GLY A 489 1.19 -16.59 11.89
C GLY A 489 2.50 -16.34 11.17
N ALA A 490 3.31 -15.44 11.69
CA ALA A 490 4.66 -15.13 11.21
C ALA A 490 5.62 -14.96 12.39
N LEU A 491 6.89 -15.30 12.18
CA LEU A 491 7.93 -15.24 13.18
C LEU A 491 9.23 -14.76 12.55
N ILE A 492 9.88 -13.79 13.19
CA ILE A 492 11.27 -13.42 12.90
C ILE A 492 12.08 -13.45 14.19
N SER A 493 13.23 -14.10 14.14
CA SER A 493 14.16 -14.20 15.26
C SER A 493 15.54 -13.72 14.82
N LEU A 494 16.18 -12.88 15.62
CA LEU A 494 17.48 -12.28 15.27
C LEU A 494 18.38 -12.14 16.50
N ASN A 495 19.70 -12.14 16.25
CA ASN A 495 20.66 -11.67 17.23
C ASN A 495 20.61 -10.14 17.29
N PHE A 496 20.22 -9.58 18.43
CA PHE A 496 20.04 -8.14 18.55
C PHE A 496 21.35 -7.34 18.69
N GLU A 497 22.52 -8.00 18.87
CA GLU A 497 23.82 -7.32 18.85
C GLU A 497 24.39 -7.24 17.43
N SER A 498 24.38 -8.36 16.68
CA SER A 498 24.94 -8.42 15.32
C SER A 498 23.94 -8.01 14.24
N GLY A 499 22.64 -8.22 14.45
CA GLY A 499 21.60 -8.03 13.45
C GLY A 499 21.36 -9.25 12.57
N ASP A 500 22.05 -10.37 12.81
CA ASP A 500 21.87 -11.61 12.08
C ASP A 500 20.46 -12.16 12.23
N ILE A 501 19.75 -12.38 11.13
CA ILE A 501 18.45 -13.07 11.15
C ILE A 501 18.71 -14.58 11.28
N LEU A 502 18.29 -15.13 12.42
CA LEU A 502 18.54 -16.53 12.79
C LEU A 502 17.40 -17.47 12.39
N ALA A 503 16.15 -16.96 12.36
CA ALA A 503 14.98 -17.68 11.89
C ALA A 503 13.96 -16.70 11.28
N TYR A 504 13.29 -17.17 10.21
CA TYR A 504 12.34 -16.34 9.46
C TYR A 504 11.21 -17.21 8.89
N VAL A 505 10.00 -17.00 9.38
CA VAL A 505 8.80 -17.74 8.97
C VAL A 505 7.71 -16.74 8.60
N GLY A 506 7.44 -16.60 7.30
CA GLY A 506 6.47 -15.62 6.78
C GLY A 506 5.02 -16.11 6.81
N GLY A 507 4.78 -17.39 7.12
CA GLY A 507 3.43 -17.96 7.15
C GLY A 507 3.44 -19.43 7.57
N GLY A 508 2.23 -19.97 7.81
CA GLY A 508 2.08 -21.36 8.23
C GLY A 508 2.49 -22.39 7.17
N ASP A 509 2.19 -22.13 5.90
CA ASP A 509 2.50 -23.02 4.78
C ASP A 509 2.76 -22.19 3.51
N TYR A 510 4.01 -22.19 3.05
CA TYR A 510 4.42 -21.44 1.85
C TYR A 510 3.75 -21.96 0.58
N SER A 511 3.50 -23.28 0.50
CA SER A 511 2.85 -23.89 -0.68
C SER A 511 1.40 -23.45 -0.86
N ARG A 512 0.73 -23.11 0.24
CA ARG A 512 -0.63 -22.55 0.24
C ARG A 512 -0.64 -21.04 0.00
N SER A 513 0.33 -20.34 0.60
CA SER A 513 0.43 -18.88 0.50
C SER A 513 1.88 -18.44 0.68
N SER A 514 2.48 -17.94 -0.40
CA SER A 514 3.80 -17.28 -0.37
C SER A 514 3.76 -15.86 0.19
N PHE A 515 2.58 -15.38 0.64
CA PHE A 515 2.44 -14.05 1.23
C PHE A 515 3.23 -13.96 2.53
N ASP A 516 4.27 -13.11 2.51
CA ASP A 516 5.17 -12.92 3.65
C ASP A 516 4.58 -11.93 4.66
N ARG A 517 4.13 -12.45 5.79
CA ARG A 517 3.50 -11.66 6.84
C ARG A 517 4.50 -10.98 7.78
N VAL A 518 5.79 -11.30 7.68
CA VAL A 518 6.86 -10.52 8.36
C VAL A 518 7.00 -9.14 7.69
N GLN A 519 6.79 -9.09 6.37
CA GLN A 519 6.83 -7.87 5.55
C GLN A 519 5.44 -7.30 5.24
N ALA A 520 4.38 -7.88 5.79
CA ALA A 520 3.02 -7.40 5.58
C ALA A 520 2.66 -6.25 6.52
N LEU A 521 1.82 -5.36 6.03
CA LEU A 521 1.25 -4.28 6.81
C LEU A 521 0.20 -4.86 7.78
N ARG A 522 0.48 -4.76 9.09
CA ARG A 522 -0.40 -5.23 10.17
C ARG A 522 -0.43 -4.23 11.31
N GLN A 523 -1.54 -4.17 12.01
CA GLN A 523 -1.67 -3.24 13.13
C GLN A 523 -0.90 -3.77 14.35
N PRO A 524 0.07 -3.00 14.89
CA PRO A 524 0.89 -3.43 16.03
C PRO A 524 0.13 -3.44 17.37
N GLY A 525 -1.03 -2.80 17.43
CA GLY A 525 -1.75 -2.62 18.68
C GLY A 525 -0.85 -2.07 19.79
N SER A 526 -0.99 -2.59 20.98
CA SER A 526 -0.25 -2.11 22.16
C SER A 526 1.28 -2.28 22.09
N ALA A 527 1.84 -3.01 21.11
CA ALA A 527 3.29 -3.02 20.91
C ALA A 527 3.85 -1.66 20.45
N PHE A 528 3.02 -0.82 19.82
CA PHE A 528 3.39 0.55 19.45
C PHE A 528 3.66 1.45 20.66
N LYS A 529 3.18 1.10 21.85
CA LYS A 529 3.40 1.86 23.09
C LYS A 529 4.88 2.01 23.46
N LEU A 530 5.77 1.14 22.94
CA LEU A 530 7.23 1.31 23.07
C LEU A 530 7.65 2.74 22.74
N PHE A 531 7.21 3.27 21.60
CA PHE A 531 7.59 4.60 21.11
C PHE A 531 7.05 5.73 22.00
N THR A 532 5.85 5.55 22.51
CA THR A 532 5.23 6.52 23.42
C THR A 532 5.99 6.63 24.73
N PHE A 533 6.33 5.47 25.32
CA PHE A 533 7.05 5.47 26.60
C PHE A 533 8.49 5.98 26.42
N LEU A 534 9.18 5.58 25.37
CA LEU A 534 10.51 6.16 25.03
C LEU A 534 10.45 7.67 24.84
N ALA A 535 9.44 8.20 24.16
CA ALA A 535 9.28 9.64 24.00
C ALA A 535 8.98 10.35 25.35
N ALA A 536 8.27 9.69 26.25
CA ALA A 536 8.00 10.22 27.60
C ALA A 536 9.26 10.19 28.47
N LEU A 537 10.04 9.09 28.46
CA LEU A 537 11.33 8.99 29.15
C LEU A 537 12.29 10.10 28.67
N ALA A 538 12.35 10.34 27.38
CA ALA A 538 13.16 11.44 26.80
C ALA A 538 12.71 12.83 27.25
N ARG A 539 11.51 12.96 27.85
CA ARG A 539 11.00 14.21 28.45
C ARG A 539 11.14 14.23 29.98
N GLY A 540 11.91 13.30 30.53
CA GLY A 540 12.20 13.23 31.97
C GLY A 540 11.11 12.54 32.79
N VAL A 541 10.18 11.82 32.16
CA VAL A 541 9.21 10.99 32.90
C VAL A 541 9.94 9.77 33.46
N SER A 542 9.77 9.51 34.77
CA SER A 542 10.34 8.34 35.44
C SER A 542 9.38 7.13 35.38
N PRO A 543 9.89 5.88 35.35
CA PRO A 543 9.08 4.67 35.54
C PRO A 543 8.21 4.69 36.81
N ASP A 544 8.64 5.37 37.85
CA ASP A 544 7.95 5.47 39.14
C ASP A 544 6.93 6.61 39.23
N ASP A 545 6.92 7.52 38.23
CA ASP A 545 5.96 8.62 38.20
C ASP A 545 4.52 8.12 38.24
N ARG A 546 3.67 8.84 39.00
CA ARG A 546 2.26 8.53 39.14
C ARG A 546 1.44 9.18 38.02
N ILE A 547 0.63 8.36 37.35
CA ILE A 547 -0.25 8.77 36.25
C ILE A 547 -1.70 8.49 36.65
N SER A 548 -2.59 9.46 36.42
CA SER A 548 -4.02 9.32 36.67
C SER A 548 -4.63 8.20 35.83
N CYS A 549 -5.39 7.32 36.50
CA CYS A 549 -6.22 6.27 35.90
C CYS A 549 -7.63 6.76 35.49
N ALA A 550 -7.98 8.02 35.78
CA ALA A 550 -9.27 8.56 35.39
C ALA A 550 -9.52 8.43 33.88
N PRO A 551 -10.75 8.10 33.44
CA PRO A 551 -11.06 7.96 32.03
C PRO A 551 -10.82 9.28 31.28
N LEU A 552 -10.55 9.16 29.99
CA LEU A 552 -10.59 10.24 29.01
C LEU A 552 -11.95 10.17 28.27
N SER A 553 -12.37 11.24 27.59
CA SER A 553 -13.66 11.29 26.90
C SER A 553 -13.91 10.15 25.91
N TYR A 554 -12.85 9.53 25.42
CA TYR A 554 -12.84 8.48 24.39
C TYR A 554 -12.16 7.17 24.81
N VAL A 555 -11.63 7.07 26.04
CA VAL A 555 -10.97 5.86 26.56
C VAL A 555 -11.32 5.66 28.03
N ALA A 556 -11.71 4.44 28.37
CA ALA A 556 -11.98 4.04 29.74
C ALA A 556 -10.75 4.23 30.64
N GLY A 557 -10.96 4.37 31.92
CA GLY A 557 -9.90 4.36 32.94
C GLY A 557 -9.12 3.05 33.00
N CYS A 558 -8.16 2.94 33.90
CA CYS A 558 -7.38 1.71 34.06
C CYS A 558 -8.27 0.51 34.31
N ARG A 559 -8.04 -0.59 33.59
CA ARG A 559 -8.88 -1.82 33.64
C ARG A 559 -8.44 -2.84 34.67
N HIS A 560 -7.17 -2.95 34.98
CA HIS A 560 -6.60 -4.03 35.75
C HIS A 560 -5.89 -3.47 36.98
N GLY A 561 -6.56 -3.45 38.14
CA GLY A 561 -5.95 -3.30 39.45
C GLY A 561 -4.81 -2.31 39.66
N ALA A 562 -4.49 -1.56 38.64
CA ALA A 562 -3.40 -0.61 38.60
C ALA A 562 -3.76 0.71 39.30
N GLY A 563 -4.97 0.81 39.83
CA GLY A 563 -5.40 1.95 40.62
C GLY A 563 -5.09 1.70 42.10
N SER A 564 -4.12 2.48 42.61
CA SER A 564 -4.07 2.68 44.04
C SER A 564 -5.33 3.40 44.56
N ALA A 565 -5.51 3.44 45.87
CA ALA A 565 -6.64 4.14 46.51
C ALA A 565 -6.76 5.62 46.09
N ASP A 566 -5.69 6.22 45.54
CA ASP A 566 -5.62 7.60 45.01
C ASP A 566 -6.03 7.74 43.52
N GLY A 567 -6.47 6.67 42.87
CA GLY A 567 -6.90 6.69 41.48
C GLY A 567 -5.74 6.89 40.46
N THR A 568 -4.51 6.59 40.83
CA THR A 568 -3.32 6.67 40.00
C THR A 568 -2.59 5.33 39.87
N THR A 569 -1.72 5.19 38.90
CA THR A 569 -0.81 4.06 38.72
C THR A 569 0.61 4.55 38.43
N SER A 570 1.64 3.73 38.69
CA SER A 570 2.98 4.03 38.22
C SER A 570 3.06 3.91 36.68
N VAL A 571 4.00 4.61 36.06
CA VAL A 571 4.31 4.45 34.63
C VAL A 571 4.65 2.98 34.34
N ALA A 572 5.44 2.35 35.22
CA ALA A 572 5.84 0.96 35.08
C ALA A 572 4.65 0.00 35.12
N ASP A 573 3.73 0.14 36.08
CA ASP A 573 2.56 -0.73 36.19
C ASP A 573 1.56 -0.48 35.07
N GLY A 574 1.38 0.78 34.66
CA GLY A 574 0.57 1.14 33.51
C GLY A 574 1.07 0.54 32.20
N PHE A 575 2.40 0.46 32.01
CA PHE A 575 3.00 -0.22 30.88
C PHE A 575 2.86 -1.74 30.97
N ALA A 576 3.13 -2.31 32.16
CA ALA A 576 3.02 -3.75 32.40
C ALA A 576 1.59 -4.25 32.16
N ALA A 577 0.59 -3.52 32.66
CA ALA A 577 -0.83 -3.80 32.42
C ALA A 577 -1.33 -3.36 31.04
N SER A 578 -0.46 -2.69 30.26
CA SER A 578 -0.78 -2.19 28.90
C SER A 578 -1.94 -1.18 28.88
N GLU A 579 -2.06 -0.32 29.90
CA GLU A 579 -3.16 0.62 30.04
C GLU A 579 -3.19 1.69 28.95
N ASN A 580 -4.32 1.81 28.24
CA ASN A 580 -4.47 2.77 27.14
C ASN A 580 -4.47 4.21 27.67
N VAL A 581 -5.16 4.47 28.76
CA VAL A 581 -5.27 5.82 29.35
C VAL A 581 -3.89 6.35 29.77
N VAL A 582 -3.02 5.48 30.30
CA VAL A 582 -1.65 5.84 30.70
C VAL A 582 -0.83 6.21 29.45
N ALA A 583 -0.88 5.38 28.41
CA ALA A 583 -0.16 5.65 27.16
C ALA A 583 -0.60 6.98 26.53
N LEU A 584 -1.90 7.26 26.50
CA LEU A 584 -2.42 8.51 25.94
C LEU A 584 -2.01 9.73 26.76
N ARG A 585 -2.03 9.65 28.09
CA ARG A 585 -1.56 10.75 28.94
C ARG A 585 -0.05 11.00 28.77
N LEU A 586 0.72 9.94 28.63
CA LEU A 586 2.15 10.05 28.34
C LEU A 586 2.40 10.65 26.95
N ALA A 587 1.62 10.25 25.93
CA ALA A 587 1.68 10.84 24.60
C ALA A 587 1.31 12.35 24.61
N GLN A 588 0.33 12.75 25.43
CA GLN A 588 0.00 14.16 25.63
C GLN A 588 1.15 14.94 26.29
N ARG A 589 1.82 14.35 27.28
CA ARG A 589 2.99 14.97 27.96
C ARG A 589 4.20 15.05 27.03
N ALA A 590 4.49 13.98 26.30
CA ALA A 590 5.61 13.94 25.36
C ALA A 590 5.38 14.78 24.11
N GLY A 591 4.12 14.86 23.66
CA GLY A 591 3.70 15.41 22.38
C GLY A 591 3.60 14.34 21.30
N LEU A 592 2.49 14.33 20.54
CA LEU A 592 2.23 13.30 19.50
C LEU A 592 3.33 13.26 18.42
N ARG A 593 3.84 14.44 18.03
CA ARG A 593 4.94 14.54 17.06
C ARG A 593 6.20 13.82 17.56
N GLN A 594 6.57 13.99 18.82
CA GLN A 594 7.73 13.35 19.41
C GLN A 594 7.61 11.83 19.44
N VAL A 595 6.40 11.30 19.65
CA VAL A 595 6.14 9.86 19.59
C VAL A 595 6.34 9.35 18.16
N VAL A 596 5.78 10.04 17.17
CA VAL A 596 5.94 9.69 15.75
C VAL A 596 7.40 9.81 15.33
N ASP A 597 8.09 10.90 15.73
CA ASP A 597 9.51 11.09 15.42
C ASP A 597 10.38 10.00 16.08
N GLN A 598 10.02 9.54 17.29
CA GLN A 598 10.69 8.41 17.95
C GLN A 598 10.48 7.11 17.16
N ALA A 599 9.26 6.82 16.70
CA ALA A 599 8.98 5.66 15.86
C ALA A 599 9.77 5.71 14.55
N ARG A 600 9.81 6.86 13.87
CA ARG A 600 10.61 7.09 12.66
C ARG A 600 12.10 6.87 12.90
N ARG A 601 12.65 7.41 14.01
CA ARG A 601 14.06 7.27 14.39
C ARG A 601 14.43 5.80 14.57
N LEU A 602 13.51 4.98 15.11
CA LEU A 602 13.72 3.56 15.34
C LEU A 602 13.36 2.69 14.12
N GLY A 603 12.99 3.32 13.00
CA GLY A 603 12.92 2.67 11.72
C GLY A 603 11.52 2.27 11.25
N ILE A 604 10.44 2.79 11.84
CA ILE A 604 9.10 2.64 11.28
C ILE A 604 9.00 3.53 10.04
N SER A 605 8.83 2.93 8.87
CA SER A 605 8.78 3.64 7.59
C SER A 605 7.35 3.89 7.10
N THR A 606 6.37 3.15 7.60
CA THR A 606 4.97 3.23 7.21
C THR A 606 4.34 4.58 7.60
N PRO A 607 3.31 5.08 6.89
CA PRO A 607 2.67 6.35 7.22
C PRO A 607 2.08 6.36 8.64
N LEU A 608 2.42 7.35 9.43
CA LEU A 608 1.93 7.54 10.79
C LEU A 608 1.28 8.92 10.91
N ASP A 609 0.05 8.96 11.42
CA ASP A 609 -0.67 10.20 11.67
C ASP A 609 -0.40 10.72 13.09
N LEU A 610 -0.59 12.04 13.29
CA LEU A 610 -0.45 12.68 14.60
C LEU A 610 -1.77 12.57 15.37
N ASP A 611 -2.21 11.35 15.64
CA ASP A 611 -3.48 11.07 16.31
C ASP A 611 -3.34 10.00 17.43
N PHE A 612 -4.37 9.87 18.23
CA PHE A 612 -4.40 8.88 19.30
C PHE A 612 -4.57 7.44 18.80
N ASN A 613 -5.09 7.25 17.60
CA ASN A 613 -5.19 5.93 16.98
C ASN A 613 -3.79 5.38 16.71
N THR A 614 -2.87 6.20 16.18
CA THR A 614 -1.45 5.86 16.03
C THR A 614 -0.81 5.47 17.36
N ILE A 615 -1.07 6.24 18.44
CA ILE A 615 -0.50 5.97 19.77
C ILE A 615 -0.94 4.61 20.32
N LEU A 616 -2.16 4.18 20.02
CA LEU A 616 -2.70 2.89 20.43
C LEU A 616 -2.37 1.75 19.44
N GLY A 617 -1.63 2.05 18.36
CA GLY A 617 -1.19 1.07 17.39
C GLY A 617 -2.26 0.67 16.37
N GLY A 618 -3.18 1.57 16.06
CA GLY A 618 -4.18 1.36 15.02
C GLY A 618 -3.68 1.69 13.59
N ARG A 619 -2.43 2.19 13.44
CA ARG A 619 -1.77 2.35 12.13
C ARG A 619 -0.88 1.15 11.86
N GLU A 620 -0.89 0.70 10.63
CA GLU A 620 -0.16 -0.50 10.20
C GLU A 620 1.35 -0.28 10.19
N THR A 621 2.09 -1.31 10.59
CA THR A 621 3.55 -1.40 10.55
C THR A 621 3.96 -2.78 10.07
N LEU A 622 5.23 -2.96 9.72
CA LEU A 622 5.79 -4.28 9.42
C LEU A 622 6.27 -4.95 10.71
N LEU A 623 6.06 -6.26 10.83
CA LEU A 623 6.63 -7.04 11.95
C LEU A 623 8.15 -6.91 12.00
N TYR A 624 8.78 -6.89 10.81
CA TYR A 624 10.21 -6.63 10.63
C TYR A 624 10.67 -5.31 11.28
N GLU A 625 9.92 -4.23 11.05
CA GLU A 625 10.26 -2.91 11.61
C GLU A 625 10.09 -2.85 13.13
N LEU A 626 9.05 -3.53 13.65
CA LEU A 626 8.87 -3.67 15.10
C LEU A 626 10.04 -4.45 15.72
N ALA A 627 10.43 -5.58 15.12
CA ALA A 627 11.58 -6.35 15.60
C ALA A 627 12.85 -5.49 15.67
N ARG A 628 13.12 -4.70 14.62
CA ARG A 628 14.24 -3.77 14.57
C ARG A 628 14.18 -2.71 15.69
N ALA A 629 13.03 -2.11 15.92
CA ALA A 629 12.86 -1.07 16.93
C ALA A 629 13.10 -1.62 18.36
N TYR A 630 12.61 -2.83 18.63
CA TYR A 630 12.85 -3.50 19.91
C TYR A 630 14.30 -3.96 20.07
N ALA A 631 14.96 -4.37 18.96
CA ALA A 631 16.38 -4.73 18.97
C ALA A 631 17.27 -3.56 19.38
N VAL A 632 16.93 -2.33 19.00
CA VAL A 632 17.65 -1.12 19.45
C VAL A 632 17.61 -0.99 20.97
N VAL A 633 16.45 -1.26 21.60
CA VAL A 633 16.34 -1.24 23.07
C VAL A 633 17.19 -2.35 23.70
N ALA A 634 17.08 -3.57 23.17
CA ALA A 634 17.83 -4.74 23.62
C ALA A 634 19.35 -4.53 23.52
N ASN A 635 19.80 -3.77 22.51
CA ASN A 635 21.20 -3.43 22.24
C ASN A 635 21.64 -2.09 22.92
N GLY A 636 21.07 -1.75 24.07
CA GLY A 636 21.48 -0.56 24.82
C GLY A 636 21.26 0.78 24.12
N GLY A 637 20.32 0.82 23.16
CA GLY A 637 19.97 2.02 22.40
C GLY A 637 20.75 2.21 21.10
N GLN A 638 21.62 1.27 20.74
CA GLN A 638 22.40 1.31 19.49
C GLN A 638 21.60 0.72 18.31
N SER A 639 21.77 1.30 17.12
CA SER A 639 21.15 0.77 15.90
C SER A 639 21.63 -0.64 15.58
N VAL A 640 20.70 -1.45 15.07
CA VAL A 640 20.97 -2.84 14.70
C VAL A 640 20.64 -3.01 13.22
N PRO A 641 21.65 -3.20 12.34
CA PRO A 641 21.46 -3.46 10.93
C PRO A 641 21.04 -4.92 10.72
N MET A 642 19.73 -5.17 10.69
CA MET A 642 19.20 -6.51 10.44
C MET A 642 19.53 -6.98 9.03
N HIS A 643 20.02 -8.21 8.91
CA HIS A 643 20.42 -8.80 7.63
C HIS A 643 20.30 -10.33 7.62
N GLY A 644 20.03 -10.87 6.44
CA GLY A 644 19.98 -12.31 6.16
C GLY A 644 21.22 -12.80 5.42
N VAL A 645 22.04 -11.89 4.89
CA VAL A 645 23.23 -12.21 4.11
C VAL A 645 24.50 -11.88 4.89
N SER A 646 25.35 -12.88 5.11
CA SER A 646 26.64 -12.73 5.77
C SER A 646 27.78 -12.52 4.76
N ARG A 647 27.83 -13.32 3.68
CA ARG A 647 28.86 -13.23 2.64
C ARG A 647 28.29 -13.61 1.29
N ILE A 648 28.87 -13.06 0.22
CA ILE A 648 28.55 -13.38 -1.16
C ILE A 648 29.84 -13.73 -1.89
N TYR A 649 29.83 -14.85 -2.62
CA TYR A 649 30.91 -15.28 -3.49
C TYR A 649 30.40 -15.26 -4.93
N ASP A 650 31.14 -14.63 -5.84
CA ASP A 650 30.92 -14.72 -7.28
C ASP A 650 31.70 -15.91 -7.85
N LEU A 651 31.01 -17.00 -8.14
CA LEU A 651 31.59 -18.23 -8.67
C LEU A 651 31.84 -18.16 -10.18
N GLY A 652 31.37 -17.15 -10.88
CA GLY A 652 31.67 -16.94 -12.30
C GLY A 652 33.18 -16.73 -12.55
N ILE A 653 33.92 -16.32 -11.52
CA ILE A 653 35.37 -16.12 -11.55
C ILE A 653 36.12 -17.34 -11.01
N CYS A 654 35.47 -18.27 -10.32
CA CYS A 654 36.06 -19.46 -9.73
C CYS A 654 35.94 -20.65 -10.65
N GLN A 655 37.07 -21.14 -11.16
CA GLN A 655 37.14 -22.32 -12.08
C GLN A 655 36.90 -23.68 -11.41
N SER A 656 36.72 -23.74 -10.10
CA SER A 656 36.51 -24.99 -9.36
C SER A 656 35.33 -24.94 -8.43
N ILE A 657 34.31 -25.77 -8.69
CA ILE A 657 33.03 -25.88 -7.99
C ILE A 657 33.14 -26.62 -6.64
N TYR A 658 34.31 -27.18 -6.26
CA TYR A 658 34.38 -28.20 -5.20
C TYR A 658 34.81 -27.70 -3.81
N SER A 659 35.22 -26.47 -3.65
CA SER A 659 35.55 -25.95 -2.32
C SER A 659 35.44 -24.44 -2.26
N LEU A 660 34.54 -23.93 -1.39
CA LEU A 660 34.43 -22.50 -1.02
C LEU A 660 35.76 -21.95 -0.44
N ALA A 661 36.66 -22.87 0.03
CA ALA A 661 37.95 -22.51 0.61
C ALA A 661 39.01 -22.14 -0.44
N THR A 662 38.82 -22.47 -1.71
CA THR A 662 39.77 -22.22 -2.80
C THR A 662 39.39 -21.07 -3.75
N CYS A 663 38.24 -20.50 -3.57
CA CYS A 663 37.87 -19.30 -4.29
C CYS A 663 38.65 -18.10 -3.76
N PRO A 664 39.37 -17.32 -4.60
CA PRO A 664 39.92 -16.05 -4.16
C PRO A 664 38.77 -15.20 -3.61
N GLU A 665 38.90 -14.73 -2.39
CA GLU A 665 37.99 -13.78 -1.77
C GLU A 665 37.94 -12.47 -2.57
N ARG A 666 37.29 -12.47 -3.70
CA ARG A 666 36.49 -11.30 -4.10
C ARG A 666 35.08 -11.42 -3.49
N GLY A 667 35.08 -11.82 -2.21
CA GLY A 667 33.93 -11.62 -1.39
C GLY A 667 33.66 -10.12 -1.43
N VAL A 668 32.56 -9.72 -2.00
CA VAL A 668 31.94 -8.50 -1.56
C VAL A 668 31.59 -8.81 -0.12
N THR A 669 32.57 -8.58 0.74
CA THR A 669 32.33 -8.48 2.17
C THR A 669 31.24 -7.46 2.24
N VAL A 670 30.03 -7.89 2.61
CA VAL A 670 29.00 -6.95 3.01
C VAL A 670 29.74 -6.04 3.99
N PRO A 671 29.89 -4.75 3.72
CA PRO A 671 30.38 -3.90 4.76
C PRO A 671 29.41 -4.15 5.93
N VAL A 672 29.91 -4.73 7.00
CA VAL A 672 29.27 -4.67 8.31
C VAL A 672 29.40 -3.20 8.69
N GLY A 673 28.60 -2.37 8.09
CA GLY A 673 28.95 -0.98 8.16
C GLY A 673 27.84 -0.02 7.80
N GLU A 674 26.66 -0.18 8.33
CA GLU A 674 26.12 0.98 9.01
C GLU A 674 26.86 1.02 10.36
N THR A 675 27.77 1.98 10.54
CA THR A 675 28.38 2.24 11.84
C THR A 675 27.26 2.33 12.86
N SER A 676 27.30 1.45 13.86
CA SER A 676 26.28 1.43 14.92
C SER A 676 26.15 2.86 15.47
N ARG A 677 24.92 3.38 15.45
CA ARG A 677 24.63 4.74 15.92
C ARG A 677 23.80 4.65 17.18
N GLN A 678 24.11 5.48 18.17
CA GLN A 678 23.27 5.63 19.35
C GLN A 678 21.97 6.34 18.96
N LEU A 679 20.84 5.62 18.96
CA LEU A 679 19.51 6.12 18.62
C LEU A 679 18.68 6.49 19.86
N ILE A 680 18.96 5.82 21.00
CA ILE A 680 18.32 6.06 22.29
C ILE A 680 19.45 6.21 23.31
N PRO A 681 19.42 7.21 24.22
CA PRO A 681 20.37 7.28 25.33
C PRO A 681 20.39 5.97 26.12
N PRO A 682 21.56 5.47 26.54
CA PRO A 682 21.65 4.18 27.25
C PRO A 682 20.79 4.10 28.51
N GLU A 683 20.63 5.17 29.26
CA GLU A 683 19.77 5.27 30.42
C GLU A 683 18.28 5.05 30.09
N HIS A 684 17.80 5.61 28.96
CA HIS A 684 16.42 5.40 28.52
C HIS A 684 16.21 3.98 27.96
N ALA A 685 17.23 3.40 27.31
CA ALA A 685 17.18 2.00 26.87
C ALA A 685 17.09 1.06 28.09
N GLN A 686 17.88 1.31 29.14
CA GLN A 686 17.84 0.55 30.39
C GLN A 686 16.51 0.69 31.13
N GLN A 687 15.95 1.91 31.19
CA GLN A 687 14.62 2.13 31.77
C GLN A 687 13.55 1.37 30.98
N MET A 688 13.63 1.39 29.64
CA MET A 688 12.70 0.67 28.78
C MET A 688 12.84 -0.85 28.90
N ASP A 689 14.08 -1.37 29.05
CA ASP A 689 14.35 -2.79 29.35
C ASP A 689 13.63 -3.22 30.64
N ALA A 690 13.74 -2.42 31.72
CA ALA A 690 13.06 -2.68 32.98
C ALA A 690 11.52 -2.68 32.83
N LEU A 691 10.97 -1.77 32.02
CA LEU A 691 9.54 -1.73 31.69
C LEU A 691 9.09 -2.98 30.93
N LEU A 692 9.88 -3.43 29.94
CA LEU A 692 9.61 -4.66 29.18
C LEU A 692 9.72 -5.93 30.05
N ALA A 693 10.65 -5.94 31.03
CA ALA A 693 10.72 -7.01 32.04
C ALA A 693 9.45 -7.06 32.90
N ALA A 694 8.95 -5.91 33.34
CA ALA A 694 7.74 -5.82 34.15
C ALA A 694 6.49 -6.39 33.43
N VAL A 695 6.40 -6.25 32.08
CA VAL A 695 5.33 -6.84 31.28
C VAL A 695 5.30 -8.37 31.42
N VAL A 696 6.47 -9.01 31.40
CA VAL A 696 6.61 -10.47 31.54
C VAL A 696 6.47 -10.91 32.98
N GLN A 697 7.04 -10.20 33.92
CA GLN A 697 7.02 -10.58 35.35
C GLN A 697 5.63 -10.48 35.99
N ARG A 698 4.92 -9.38 35.73
CA ARG A 698 3.64 -9.10 36.42
C ARG A 698 2.52 -8.55 35.50
N GLY A 699 2.81 -8.35 34.20
CA GLY A 699 1.90 -7.76 33.24
C GLY A 699 1.20 -8.73 32.29
N THR A 700 0.88 -8.21 31.09
CA THR A 700 0.13 -8.93 30.05
C THR A 700 0.96 -10.02 29.36
N GLY A 701 2.28 -10.02 29.52
CA GLY A 701 3.21 -10.96 28.90
C GLY A 701 3.63 -12.14 29.78
N LYS A 702 2.96 -12.41 30.90
CA LYS A 702 3.32 -13.49 31.86
C LYS A 702 3.50 -14.85 31.22
N ALA A 703 2.77 -15.15 30.16
CA ALA A 703 2.91 -16.40 29.42
C ALA A 703 4.29 -16.63 28.79
N ALA A 704 5.10 -15.56 28.61
CA ALA A 704 6.48 -15.62 28.14
C ALA A 704 7.50 -15.95 29.25
N ALA A 705 7.09 -16.03 30.51
CA ALA A 705 7.99 -16.22 31.67
C ALA A 705 8.62 -17.64 31.77
N LEU A 706 8.44 -18.48 30.74
CA LEU A 706 9.20 -19.73 30.56
C LEU A 706 10.71 -19.47 30.38
N VAL A 707 11.10 -18.25 30.01
CA VAL A 707 12.48 -17.76 29.95
C VAL A 707 12.68 -16.76 31.07
N ALA A 708 13.60 -17.04 31.97
CA ALA A 708 13.77 -16.33 33.25
C ALA A 708 14.08 -14.83 33.08
N ASP A 709 14.86 -14.48 32.07
CA ASP A 709 15.27 -13.12 31.75
C ASP A 709 14.51 -12.50 30.58
N ALA A 710 13.29 -13.00 30.29
CA ALA A 710 12.47 -12.49 29.20
C ALA A 710 12.07 -11.04 29.39
N ARG A 711 12.12 -10.31 28.31
CA ARG A 711 11.66 -8.94 28.12
C ARG A 711 10.68 -8.92 26.95
N GLY A 712 9.60 -8.17 27.03
CA GLY A 712 8.73 -8.10 25.83
C GLY A 712 7.44 -7.33 26.05
N LYS A 713 6.66 -7.24 24.96
CA LYS A 713 5.39 -6.52 24.94
C LYS A 713 4.37 -7.26 24.08
N THR A 714 3.16 -7.38 24.60
CA THR A 714 1.99 -7.86 23.87
C THR A 714 1.40 -6.79 22.99
N GLY A 715 0.94 -7.17 21.80
CA GLY A 715 0.07 -6.37 20.94
C GLY A 715 -1.27 -7.10 20.76
N THR A 716 -2.37 -6.37 20.80
CA THR A 716 -3.71 -6.87 20.51
C THR A 716 -4.49 -5.71 19.93
N THR A 717 -5.08 -5.91 18.77
CA THR A 717 -5.98 -4.96 18.13
C THR A 717 -7.42 -5.22 18.55
N ASN A 718 -8.34 -4.34 18.20
CA ASN A 718 -9.75 -4.50 18.47
C ASN A 718 -10.25 -5.84 17.89
N ASN A 719 -11.01 -6.59 18.69
CA ASN A 719 -11.59 -7.88 18.34
C ASN A 719 -10.57 -8.97 17.93
N GLY A 720 -9.29 -8.81 18.33
CA GLY A 720 -8.26 -9.82 18.07
C GLY A 720 -7.91 -10.05 16.60
N VAL A 721 -8.10 -9.06 15.73
CA VAL A 721 -7.76 -9.17 14.29
C VAL A 721 -6.26 -9.42 14.09
N ASP A 722 -5.44 -8.65 14.81
CA ASP A 722 -3.99 -8.82 14.86
C ASP A 722 -3.58 -9.01 16.33
N VAL A 723 -2.86 -10.08 16.61
CA VAL A 723 -2.27 -10.34 17.91
C VAL A 723 -0.79 -10.64 17.76
N LEU A 724 0.04 -10.07 18.65
CA LEU A 724 1.48 -10.21 18.52
C LEU A 724 2.20 -10.14 19.88
N PHE A 725 3.42 -10.64 19.88
CA PHE A 725 4.37 -10.46 20.96
C PHE A 725 5.76 -10.19 20.37
N VAL A 726 6.41 -9.15 20.88
CA VAL A 726 7.80 -8.83 20.56
C VAL A 726 8.59 -8.86 21.84
N GLY A 727 9.63 -9.69 21.90
CA GLY A 727 10.40 -9.85 23.09
C GLY A 727 11.82 -10.36 22.83
N TYR A 728 12.67 -10.30 23.85
CA TYR A 728 14.05 -10.77 23.79
C TYR A 728 14.52 -11.36 25.13
N SER A 729 15.58 -12.14 25.07
CA SER A 729 16.34 -12.65 26.22
C SER A 729 17.76 -12.11 26.15
N PRO A 730 18.21 -11.30 27.10
CA PRO A 730 19.58 -10.83 27.18
C PRO A 730 20.61 -11.94 27.24
N SER A 731 20.35 -13.03 27.97
CA SER A 731 21.30 -14.15 28.11
C SER A 731 21.49 -14.93 26.82
N LEU A 732 20.43 -15.02 25.98
CA LEU A 732 20.48 -15.67 24.66
C LEU A 732 20.96 -14.73 23.55
N LYS A 733 20.92 -13.43 23.78
CA LYS A 733 21.13 -12.39 22.76
C LYS A 733 20.17 -12.52 21.57
N ILE A 734 19.00 -13.12 21.80
CA ILE A 734 17.99 -13.37 20.76
C ILE A 734 16.76 -12.49 21.04
N LEU A 735 16.34 -11.77 20.00
CA LEU A 735 15.05 -11.11 19.91
C LEU A 735 14.15 -11.91 18.96
N THR A 736 12.88 -12.11 19.37
CA THR A 736 11.88 -12.74 18.50
C THR A 736 10.61 -11.90 18.48
N ALA A 737 10.11 -11.64 17.29
CA ALA A 737 8.80 -11.03 17.06
C ALA A 737 7.88 -12.05 16.39
N ILE A 738 6.67 -12.21 16.94
CA ILE A 738 5.65 -13.13 16.45
C ILE A 738 4.35 -12.37 16.24
N TRP A 739 3.74 -12.55 15.09
CA TRP A 739 2.40 -12.10 14.76
C TRP A 739 1.50 -13.29 14.45
N MET A 740 0.22 -13.20 14.83
CA MET A 740 -0.83 -14.12 14.43
C MET A 740 -2.11 -13.36 14.08
N GLY A 741 -2.88 -13.87 13.12
CA GLY A 741 -4.10 -13.23 12.65
C GLY A 741 -4.76 -14.02 11.52
N ASN A 742 -5.62 -13.34 10.76
CA ASN A 742 -6.28 -13.88 9.58
C ASN A 742 -5.97 -13.00 8.36
N ASP A 743 -5.76 -13.62 7.18
CA ASP A 743 -5.45 -12.86 5.95
C ASP A 743 -6.62 -12.00 5.46
N ASP A 744 -7.84 -12.39 5.78
CA ASP A 744 -9.08 -11.68 5.46
C ASP A 744 -9.51 -10.68 6.55
N ASN A 745 -8.64 -10.44 7.54
CA ASN A 745 -8.88 -9.56 8.69
C ASN A 745 -10.13 -9.93 9.51
N LYS A 746 -10.56 -11.18 9.48
CA LYS A 746 -11.66 -11.64 10.33
C LYS A 746 -11.28 -11.53 11.81
N PRO A 747 -12.20 -11.03 12.63
CA PRO A 747 -12.01 -10.98 14.07
C PRO A 747 -11.81 -12.37 14.68
N ALA A 748 -10.95 -12.44 15.70
CA ALA A 748 -10.71 -13.64 16.52
C ALA A 748 -10.85 -13.24 17.99
N GLU A 749 -12.10 -13.13 18.48
CA GLU A 749 -12.41 -12.52 19.80
C GLU A 749 -11.74 -13.23 20.97
N ALA A 750 -11.44 -14.53 20.85
CA ALA A 750 -10.71 -15.29 21.84
C ALA A 750 -9.19 -15.10 21.78
N ALA A 751 -8.69 -14.41 20.75
CA ALA A 751 -7.26 -14.19 20.55
C ALA A 751 -6.77 -12.97 21.36
N SER A 752 -5.57 -13.10 21.90
CA SER A 752 -4.90 -12.02 22.63
C SER A 752 -3.38 -12.11 22.49
N GLY A 753 -2.69 -11.01 22.71
CA GLY A 753 -1.22 -11.01 22.73
C GLY A 753 -0.62 -11.94 23.81
N ALA A 754 -1.37 -12.31 24.84
CA ALA A 754 -0.94 -13.29 25.84
C ALA A 754 -0.83 -14.71 25.25
N LEU A 755 -1.72 -15.07 24.31
CA LEU A 755 -1.62 -16.31 23.55
C LEU A 755 -0.34 -16.38 22.75
N VAL A 756 0.04 -15.28 22.08
CA VAL A 756 1.28 -15.20 21.29
C VAL A 756 2.52 -15.17 22.20
N ALA A 757 2.41 -14.57 23.40
CA ALA A 757 3.46 -14.60 24.41
C ALA A 757 3.77 -16.05 24.89
N GLU A 758 2.75 -16.91 24.91
CA GLU A 758 2.94 -18.35 25.22
C GLU A 758 3.76 -19.04 24.12
N LEU A 759 3.41 -18.82 22.84
CA LEU A 759 4.19 -19.36 21.73
C LEU A 759 5.64 -18.86 21.77
N TRP A 760 5.82 -17.57 22.03
CA TRP A 760 7.14 -16.96 22.17
C TRP A 760 7.94 -17.63 23.28
N GLY A 761 7.34 -17.82 24.46
CA GLY A 761 7.99 -18.47 25.58
C GLY A 761 8.42 -19.90 25.29
N ARG A 762 7.56 -20.68 24.63
CA ARG A 762 7.85 -22.07 24.20
C ARG A 762 9.00 -22.10 23.18
N TYR A 763 8.96 -21.23 22.18
CA TYR A 763 10.03 -21.14 21.17
C TYR A 763 11.37 -20.74 21.82
N MET A 764 11.41 -19.69 22.62
CA MET A 764 12.64 -19.20 23.24
C MET A 764 13.22 -20.15 24.28
N ALA A 765 12.39 -20.86 25.04
CA ALA A 765 12.87 -21.89 25.97
C ALA A 765 13.55 -23.02 25.19
N ALA A 766 12.95 -23.50 24.10
CA ALA A 766 13.55 -24.52 23.26
C ALA A 766 14.81 -24.00 22.52
N ALA A 767 14.84 -22.72 22.13
CA ALA A 767 16.01 -22.08 21.54
C ALA A 767 17.20 -22.02 22.53
N ALA A 768 16.93 -21.83 23.82
CA ALA A 768 17.93 -21.88 24.89
C ALA A 768 18.60 -23.26 24.97
N ASP A 769 17.83 -24.34 24.79
CA ASP A 769 18.36 -25.70 24.78
C ASP A 769 19.24 -25.97 23.54
N VAL A 770 18.82 -25.49 22.36
CA VAL A 770 19.62 -25.54 21.14
C VAL A 770 20.95 -24.82 21.28
N SER A 771 20.96 -23.65 21.93
CA SER A 771 22.17 -22.85 22.14
C SER A 771 23.14 -23.51 23.11
N ARG A 772 22.63 -24.17 24.17
CA ARG A 772 23.44 -24.93 25.13
C ARG A 772 24.11 -26.14 24.50
N LEU A 773 23.41 -26.85 23.62
CA LEU A 773 23.94 -28.00 22.91
C LEU A 773 24.98 -27.63 21.85
N GLY A 774 24.83 -26.43 21.23
CA GLY A 774 25.80 -25.90 20.24
C GLY A 774 27.11 -25.39 20.85
N GLY A 775 27.09 -24.90 22.09
CA GLY A 775 28.29 -24.47 22.83
C GLY A 775 29.23 -25.62 23.26
N SER A 776 28.73 -26.87 23.25
CA SER A 776 29.51 -28.07 23.60
C SER A 776 30.28 -28.65 22.40
N ALA A 777 29.97 -28.24 21.15
CA ALA A 777 30.71 -28.62 19.95
C ALA A 777 31.63 -27.47 19.53
N ALA A 778 32.71 -27.25 20.30
CA ALA A 778 33.82 -26.39 19.87
C ALA A 778 34.36 -26.90 18.55
N ALA A 779 34.50 -26.00 17.59
CA ALA A 779 35.10 -26.25 16.28
C ALA A 779 36.42 -27.01 16.42
N PRO A 780 36.73 -28.02 15.59
CA PRO A 780 38.05 -28.57 15.56
C PRO A 780 39.00 -27.44 15.13
N ALA A 781 39.97 -27.15 15.99
CA ALA A 781 41.06 -26.26 15.67
C ALA A 781 41.75 -26.76 14.39
N ALA A 782 41.77 -25.90 13.37
CA ALA A 782 42.56 -26.12 12.18
C ALA A 782 44.03 -26.12 12.61
N THR A 783 44.56 -27.29 12.95
CA THR A 783 45.99 -27.50 13.10
C THR A 783 46.57 -27.44 11.69
N GLY A 784 47.15 -26.29 11.37
CA GLY A 784 48.07 -26.16 10.25
C GLY A 784 49.27 -27.06 10.49
N GLN A 785 49.45 -28.04 9.64
CA GLN A 785 50.77 -28.60 9.37
C GLN A 785 51.14 -28.24 7.94
N ALA A 786 52.11 -27.33 7.87
CA ALA A 786 52.91 -27.14 6.68
C ALA A 786 53.72 -28.42 6.43
N GLY A 787 53.70 -28.89 5.22
CA GLY A 787 54.49 -29.93 4.66
C GLY A 787 54.32 -29.92 3.12
#